data_afcb4aea226825a70f48f9ff9b8b1d91
#
_entry.id   afcb4aea226825a70f48f9ff9b8b1d91
#
_cell.length_a   1.000
_cell.length_b   1.000
_cell.length_c   1.000
_cell.angle_alpha   90.00
_cell.angle_beta   90.00
_cell.angle_gamma   90.00
#
_symmetry.space_group_name_H-M   'P 1'
#
loop_
_entity.id
_entity.type
_entity.pdbx_description
1 polymer ?
#
loop_
_entity_poly.entity_id
_entity_poly.type
_entity_poly.pdbx_seq_one_letter_code
_entity_poly.pdbx_strand_id
1 'polypeptide(L)'
;MRYRHIASALALMLFSATACSSDTVNERAPKTAAEAGQAAYLANCAACHQPDGAGLAGAFPPLKGSDWLTSQSAEALIAAVLTGLSGPMTVSGKDYNGVMPAMSHLSDADIAAILSYVNSGINSGGDAISAEQVAAVRASSGTSADPAQGQAHPGTSQAQAAYEGAPSGVAGVEVKQVRTPGAPDMSEAEFTAASEIFFQRCAGCHGVLRKGATGKPLTPDITQAKGTDYLKALINFGSPAGMPNFGTGGELSAEQVDLMARFLQHTPPNPPEWGMPEMLASWKILVPEAERPTRQMNNYKLENIFSVTLRDSGEIALIDGDSYEIINIIKTGYAVHISRISHSMRYVYTIGRDGKIDLIDLWMPVPERVAEIKIGLEARSVETSKFPGYEDKIAIAGAYWPPQYVMLDGPSLEPLKIVSTRGMTVDTQEYHPEPRVAAIVGSHEHPEFIVNVKETGRILLVDYSDIDALKVTTLDAARFLHDGGWDVTKRYFLTAANQSDKIAVVDSREQKMVGLIDVDKIPHPGRGANFIHPQYGPVWGTSALGNANITLIGTDPDGHPDQAWKVVEVLQGQGGGSLFIKTHPQSRNLWVDTPLNPDAAMAQSIAVFNLDDLDAGFEVLPIAEWANLGEGPKRVVQPEYNRDGSEVWFSVWNGKDQRSAIVVVDDRTRTLKAVIDDPRLITPTGKFNVYNTAKDVY
;
A
#
# COMPACT_ATOMS: atom_id res chain seq x y z
N MET A 1 -2.68 -69.50 -32.69
CA MET A 1 -3.72 -70.50 -33.02
C MET A 1 -5.08 -69.97 -32.65
N ARG A 2 -5.96 -70.00 -33.66
CA ARG A 2 -7.42 -69.91 -33.67
C ARG A 2 -8.12 -68.58 -33.32
N TYR A 3 -8.54 -67.94 -34.40
CA TYR A 3 -9.68 -67.03 -34.63
C TYR A 3 -11.01 -67.58 -34.08
N ARG A 4 -11.89 -66.66 -33.64
CA ARG A 4 -13.32 -66.74 -34.02
C ARG A 4 -13.97 -65.33 -34.02
N HIS A 5 -14.46 -64.97 -35.21
CA HIS A 5 -15.41 -63.90 -35.48
C HIS A 5 -16.78 -64.28 -34.95
N ILE A 6 -17.57 -63.29 -34.54
CA ILE A 6 -19.03 -63.25 -34.77
C ILE A 6 -19.43 -61.80 -35.08
N ALA A 7 -20.26 -61.69 -36.10
CA ALA A 7 -20.70 -60.49 -36.76
C ALA A 7 -22.02 -59.94 -36.23
N SER A 8 -22.22 -58.65 -36.45
CA SER A 8 -23.44 -57.92 -36.85
C SER A 8 -24.67 -57.93 -35.99
N ALA A 9 -25.05 -56.71 -35.54
CA ALA A 9 -26.44 -56.21 -35.66
C ALA A 9 -26.41 -54.66 -35.77
N LEU A 10 -26.89 -54.19 -36.91
CA LEU A 10 -27.10 -52.79 -37.28
C LEU A 10 -28.40 -52.34 -36.59
N ALA A 11 -28.31 -51.31 -35.75
CA ALA A 11 -29.49 -50.54 -35.30
C ALA A 11 -29.26 -49.07 -35.64
N LEU A 12 -30.04 -48.64 -36.62
CA LEU A 12 -30.18 -47.22 -37.02
C LEU A 12 -30.88 -46.47 -35.91
N MET A 13 -30.20 -45.55 -35.24
CA MET A 13 -30.84 -44.49 -34.44
C MET A 13 -30.47 -43.13 -35.02
N LEU A 14 -31.51 -42.40 -35.42
CA LEU A 14 -31.45 -41.01 -35.81
C LEU A 14 -30.84 -40.19 -34.68
N PHE A 15 -29.69 -39.56 -34.94
CA PHE A 15 -29.18 -38.51 -34.09
C PHE A 15 -29.70 -37.17 -34.63
N SER A 16 -30.56 -36.55 -33.85
CA SER A 16 -30.89 -35.13 -33.96
C SER A 16 -29.63 -34.31 -33.72
N ALA A 17 -29.25 -33.51 -34.69
CA ALA A 17 -28.17 -32.53 -34.55
C ALA A 17 -28.60 -31.47 -33.53
N THR A 18 -28.06 -31.59 -32.33
CA THR A 18 -28.05 -30.49 -31.37
C THR A 18 -26.81 -29.65 -31.68
N ALA A 19 -27.04 -28.43 -32.15
CA ALA A 19 -26.02 -27.44 -32.39
C ALA A 19 -25.26 -27.18 -31.08
N CYS A 20 -23.94 -27.40 -31.08
CA CYS A 20 -23.05 -26.81 -30.08
C CYS A 20 -23.15 -25.30 -30.20
N SER A 21 -23.81 -24.67 -29.27
CA SER A 21 -23.63 -23.25 -29.00
C SER A 21 -22.24 -23.06 -28.45
N SER A 22 -21.39 -22.34 -29.20
CA SER A 22 -20.15 -21.75 -28.71
C SER A 22 -20.52 -20.85 -27.53
N ASP A 23 -20.00 -21.20 -26.35
CA ASP A 23 -20.00 -20.29 -25.20
C ASP A 23 -19.23 -19.05 -25.59
N THR A 24 -19.98 -18.01 -25.90
CA THR A 24 -19.47 -16.65 -26.03
C THR A 24 -18.96 -16.21 -24.65
N VAL A 25 -17.70 -15.78 -24.63
CA VAL A 25 -17.10 -14.98 -23.57
C VAL A 25 -18.14 -13.99 -23.05
N ASN A 26 -18.41 -14.05 -21.77
CA ASN A 26 -19.36 -13.19 -21.08
C ASN A 26 -18.79 -11.75 -21.09
N GLU A 27 -19.08 -10.99 -22.12
CA GLU A 27 -18.94 -9.54 -22.10
C GLU A 27 -19.83 -9.02 -20.98
N ARG A 28 -19.23 -8.42 -19.98
CA ARG A 28 -19.87 -7.75 -18.85
C ARG A 28 -20.98 -6.87 -19.44
N ALA A 29 -22.23 -7.14 -19.06
CA ALA A 29 -23.37 -6.36 -19.52
C ALA A 29 -23.11 -4.86 -19.36
N PRO A 30 -23.50 -3.99 -20.31
CA PRO A 30 -23.28 -2.55 -20.19
C PRO A 30 -23.86 -2.06 -18.86
N LYS A 31 -23.05 -1.30 -18.09
CA LYS A 31 -23.49 -0.69 -16.84
C LYS A 31 -24.77 0.10 -17.10
N THR A 32 -25.77 -0.04 -16.24
CA THR A 32 -26.98 0.79 -16.33
C THR A 32 -26.59 2.28 -16.22
N ALA A 33 -27.39 3.18 -16.76
CA ALA A 33 -27.15 4.63 -16.66
C ALA A 33 -27.00 5.10 -15.20
N ALA A 34 -27.73 4.46 -14.27
CA ALA A 34 -27.61 4.74 -12.85
C ALA A 34 -26.26 4.31 -12.25
N GLU A 35 -25.76 3.13 -12.62
CA GLU A 35 -24.43 2.65 -12.19
C GLU A 35 -23.30 3.50 -12.78
N ALA A 36 -23.44 3.95 -14.02
CA ALA A 36 -22.50 4.88 -14.66
C ALA A 36 -22.48 6.23 -13.92
N GLY A 37 -23.64 6.79 -13.58
CA GLY A 37 -23.78 8.02 -12.83
C GLY A 37 -23.20 7.92 -11.41
N GLN A 38 -23.45 6.82 -10.72
CA GLN A 38 -22.87 6.54 -9.41
C GLN A 38 -21.33 6.47 -9.49
N ALA A 39 -20.80 5.74 -10.46
CA ALA A 39 -19.36 5.60 -10.63
C ALA A 39 -18.69 6.96 -10.93
N ALA A 40 -19.30 7.77 -11.82
CA ALA A 40 -18.80 9.09 -12.15
C ALA A 40 -18.89 10.07 -10.94
N TYR A 41 -19.96 10.01 -10.15
CA TYR A 41 -20.12 10.78 -8.92
C TYR A 41 -19.02 10.41 -7.88
N LEU A 42 -18.83 9.12 -7.63
CA LEU A 42 -17.81 8.65 -6.69
C LEU A 42 -16.40 9.06 -7.11
N ALA A 43 -16.13 9.12 -8.41
CA ALA A 43 -14.83 9.49 -8.94
C ALA A 43 -14.53 11.00 -8.85
N ASN A 44 -15.57 11.87 -8.95
CA ASN A 44 -15.38 13.30 -9.15
C ASN A 44 -15.98 14.20 -8.07
N CYS A 45 -17.03 13.76 -7.36
CA CYS A 45 -17.82 14.59 -6.46
C CYS A 45 -17.75 14.15 -4.99
N ALA A 46 -17.65 12.83 -4.77
CA ALA A 46 -17.72 12.26 -3.43
C ALA A 46 -16.56 12.67 -2.50
N ALA A 47 -15.42 13.10 -3.05
CA ALA A 47 -14.31 13.63 -2.26
C ALA A 47 -14.73 14.83 -1.37
N CYS A 48 -15.63 15.67 -1.87
CA CYS A 48 -16.14 16.83 -1.14
C CYS A 48 -17.55 16.56 -0.57
N HIS A 49 -18.45 16.03 -1.40
CA HIS A 49 -19.86 15.87 -1.01
C HIS A 49 -20.17 14.55 -0.31
N GLN A 50 -19.16 13.69 -0.05
CA GLN A 50 -19.24 12.35 0.51
C GLN A 50 -19.97 11.33 -0.41
N PRO A 51 -19.70 10.02 -0.27
CA PRO A 51 -20.31 8.99 -1.12
C PRO A 51 -21.84 8.95 -1.08
N ASP A 52 -22.43 9.34 0.04
CA ASP A 52 -23.88 9.40 0.27
C ASP A 52 -24.50 10.77 0.03
N GLY A 53 -23.71 11.76 -0.38
CA GLY A 53 -24.14 13.13 -0.61
C GLY A 53 -24.40 13.96 0.64
N ALA A 54 -24.00 13.47 1.84
CA ALA A 54 -24.23 14.17 3.11
C ALA A 54 -23.37 15.43 3.30
N GLY A 55 -22.31 15.60 2.49
CA GLY A 55 -21.36 16.70 2.64
C GLY A 55 -20.52 16.60 3.91
N LEU A 56 -19.83 17.67 4.23
CA LEU A 56 -19.06 17.80 5.46
C LEU A 56 -19.44 19.12 6.15
N ALA A 57 -20.00 19.04 7.34
CA ALA A 57 -20.50 20.21 8.09
C ALA A 57 -19.42 21.28 8.26
N GLY A 58 -19.72 22.52 7.85
CA GLY A 58 -18.83 23.67 7.91
C GLY A 58 -17.78 23.75 6.79
N ALA A 59 -17.63 22.71 5.95
CA ALA A 59 -16.67 22.69 4.85
C ALA A 59 -17.34 22.52 3.48
N PHE A 60 -18.18 21.48 3.31
CA PHE A 60 -18.86 21.19 2.04
C PHE A 60 -20.36 20.99 2.26
N PRO A 61 -21.20 21.68 1.48
CA PRO A 61 -22.64 21.56 1.63
C PRO A 61 -23.14 20.16 1.27
N PRO A 62 -24.21 19.66 1.93
CA PRO A 62 -24.84 18.42 1.54
C PRO A 62 -25.53 18.58 0.18
N LEU A 63 -25.49 17.51 -0.62
CA LEU A 63 -26.34 17.34 -1.80
C LEU A 63 -27.63 16.59 -1.43
N LYS A 64 -27.52 15.67 -0.45
CA LYS A 64 -28.64 14.91 0.07
C LYS A 64 -29.56 15.81 0.88
N GLY A 65 -30.83 15.92 0.45
CA GLY A 65 -31.81 16.78 1.11
C GLY A 65 -31.49 18.28 1.06
N SER A 66 -30.68 18.71 0.09
CA SER A 66 -30.28 20.11 -0.09
C SER A 66 -31.45 20.98 -0.59
N ASP A 67 -31.84 21.95 0.20
CA ASP A 67 -32.84 22.98 -0.17
C ASP A 67 -32.31 23.85 -1.32
N TRP A 68 -30.99 24.16 -1.32
CA TRP A 68 -30.36 24.88 -2.41
C TRP A 68 -30.47 24.08 -3.74
N LEU A 69 -30.14 22.81 -3.73
CA LEU A 69 -30.17 21.96 -4.94
C LEU A 69 -31.59 21.85 -5.50
N THR A 70 -32.59 21.69 -4.64
CA THR A 70 -34.00 21.56 -5.07
C THR A 70 -34.59 22.90 -5.54
N SER A 71 -33.99 24.04 -5.20
CA SER A 71 -34.41 25.37 -5.65
C SER A 71 -33.84 25.79 -7.02
N GLN A 72 -32.86 25.02 -7.56
CA GLN A 72 -32.19 25.35 -8.82
C GLN A 72 -32.85 24.71 -10.02
N SER A 73 -32.75 25.36 -11.20
CA SER A 73 -33.11 24.74 -12.48
C SER A 73 -32.03 23.77 -12.94
N ALA A 74 -32.35 22.88 -13.87
CA ALA A 74 -31.38 21.94 -14.45
C ALA A 74 -30.19 22.69 -15.08
N GLU A 75 -30.45 23.82 -15.77
CA GLU A 75 -29.40 24.66 -16.39
C GLU A 75 -28.50 25.28 -15.33
N ALA A 76 -29.05 25.72 -14.18
CA ALA A 76 -28.27 26.31 -13.10
C ALA A 76 -27.39 25.24 -12.42
N LEU A 77 -27.87 24.00 -12.24
CA LEU A 77 -27.10 22.89 -11.72
C LEU A 77 -25.96 22.51 -12.68
N ILE A 78 -26.25 22.44 -13.97
CA ILE A 78 -25.24 22.17 -15.01
C ILE A 78 -24.19 23.28 -15.01
N ALA A 79 -24.61 24.56 -14.98
CA ALA A 79 -23.69 25.70 -14.91
C ALA A 79 -22.80 25.63 -13.67
N ALA A 80 -23.38 25.32 -12.50
CA ALA A 80 -22.62 25.17 -11.26
C ALA A 80 -21.53 24.09 -11.35
N VAL A 81 -21.79 22.97 -12.04
CA VAL A 81 -20.78 21.94 -12.27
C VAL A 81 -19.74 22.41 -13.29
N LEU A 82 -20.15 23.05 -14.36
CA LEU A 82 -19.25 23.50 -15.45
C LEU A 82 -18.33 24.64 -15.01
N THR A 83 -18.84 25.62 -14.27
CA THR A 83 -18.10 26.85 -13.93
C THR A 83 -17.61 26.89 -12.49
N GLY A 84 -18.08 25.96 -11.64
CA GLY A 84 -17.85 25.98 -10.22
C GLY A 84 -18.69 27.02 -9.48
N LEU A 85 -18.56 27.03 -8.16
CA LEU A 85 -19.22 28.00 -7.26
C LEU A 85 -18.19 28.52 -6.27
N SER A 86 -18.28 29.82 -5.91
CA SER A 86 -17.39 30.43 -4.92
C SER A 86 -18.14 31.48 -4.09
N GLY A 87 -17.67 31.65 -2.86
CA GLY A 87 -18.24 32.63 -1.93
C GLY A 87 -19.21 32.01 -0.91
N PRO A 88 -19.78 32.87 -0.04
CA PRO A 88 -20.68 32.44 1.01
C PRO A 88 -22.03 31.97 0.43
N MET A 89 -22.50 30.81 0.92
CA MET A 89 -23.81 30.25 0.58
C MET A 89 -24.43 29.58 1.81
N THR A 90 -25.74 29.61 1.92
CA THR A 90 -26.48 28.91 2.98
C THR A 90 -27.20 27.70 2.37
N VAL A 91 -26.99 26.52 2.94
CA VAL A 91 -27.63 25.27 2.53
C VAL A 91 -28.20 24.58 3.76
N SER A 92 -29.48 24.27 3.74
CA SER A 92 -30.21 23.63 4.85
C SER A 92 -30.00 24.34 6.18
N GLY A 93 -30.00 25.70 6.14
CA GLY A 93 -29.85 26.56 7.30
C GLY A 93 -28.45 26.65 7.90
N LYS A 94 -27.44 26.18 7.20
CA LYS A 94 -26.02 26.27 7.57
C LYS A 94 -25.25 27.08 6.54
N ASP A 95 -24.32 27.89 7.02
CA ASP A 95 -23.49 28.73 6.18
C ASP A 95 -22.22 27.97 5.76
N TYR A 96 -21.89 28.08 4.47
CA TYR A 96 -20.69 27.54 3.85
C TYR A 96 -19.99 28.69 3.10
N ASN A 97 -18.67 28.72 3.18
CA ASN A 97 -17.86 29.71 2.47
C ASN A 97 -16.66 28.99 1.86
N GLY A 98 -16.93 28.15 0.86
CA GLY A 98 -15.96 27.35 0.17
C GLY A 98 -15.92 27.62 -1.34
N VAL A 99 -15.06 26.89 -2.02
CA VAL A 99 -14.97 26.88 -3.48
C VAL A 99 -15.34 25.49 -3.98
N MET A 100 -16.38 25.40 -4.80
CA MET A 100 -16.63 24.23 -5.65
C MET A 100 -15.87 24.47 -6.97
N PRO A 101 -14.85 23.70 -7.28
CA PRO A 101 -14.08 23.91 -8.51
C PRO A 101 -14.92 23.61 -9.74
N ALA A 102 -14.59 24.30 -10.85
CA ALA A 102 -15.18 24.00 -12.16
C ALA A 102 -14.81 22.59 -12.63
N MET A 103 -15.79 21.83 -13.10
CA MET A 103 -15.62 20.47 -13.65
C MET A 103 -15.80 20.47 -15.18
N SER A 104 -15.40 21.54 -15.85
CA SER A 104 -15.53 21.71 -17.30
C SER A 104 -14.79 20.65 -18.12
N HIS A 105 -13.82 19.98 -17.52
CA HIS A 105 -13.06 18.87 -18.11
C HIS A 105 -13.86 17.56 -18.25
N LEU A 106 -15.00 17.43 -17.57
CA LEU A 106 -15.86 16.25 -17.69
C LEU A 106 -16.64 16.31 -19.00
N SER A 107 -16.90 15.14 -19.60
CA SER A 107 -17.74 15.04 -20.78
C SER A 107 -19.20 15.42 -20.46
N ASP A 108 -19.96 15.83 -21.49
CA ASP A 108 -21.38 16.14 -21.33
C ASP A 108 -22.17 14.94 -20.83
N ALA A 109 -21.78 13.73 -21.26
CA ALA A 109 -22.38 12.48 -20.81
C ALA A 109 -22.09 12.21 -19.32
N ASP A 110 -20.85 12.44 -18.84
CA ASP A 110 -20.49 12.25 -17.45
C ASP A 110 -21.21 13.23 -16.53
N ILE A 111 -21.27 14.53 -16.90
CA ILE A 111 -22.00 15.54 -16.12
C ILE A 111 -23.49 15.20 -16.04
N ALA A 112 -24.08 14.79 -17.17
CA ALA A 112 -25.47 14.36 -17.24
C ALA A 112 -25.74 13.15 -16.33
N ALA A 113 -24.88 12.16 -16.37
CA ALA A 113 -24.96 10.97 -15.54
C ALA A 113 -24.81 11.29 -14.03
N ILE A 114 -23.82 12.14 -13.66
CA ILE A 114 -23.60 12.59 -12.29
C ILE A 114 -24.83 13.32 -11.74
N LEU A 115 -25.34 14.31 -12.45
CA LEU A 115 -26.47 15.11 -11.99
C LEU A 115 -27.76 14.27 -11.92
N SER A 116 -27.98 13.36 -12.87
CA SER A 116 -29.09 12.41 -12.81
C SER A 116 -28.99 11.49 -11.60
N TYR A 117 -27.77 11.02 -11.25
CA TYR A 117 -27.55 10.23 -10.04
C TYR A 117 -27.75 11.04 -8.76
N VAL A 118 -27.32 12.30 -8.72
CA VAL A 118 -27.57 13.20 -7.57
C VAL A 118 -29.06 13.39 -7.37
N ASN A 119 -29.83 13.57 -8.45
CA ASN A 119 -31.26 13.76 -8.39
C ASN A 119 -32.01 12.48 -7.95
N SER A 120 -31.74 11.34 -8.57
CA SER A 120 -32.52 10.11 -8.38
C SER A 120 -31.89 9.13 -7.40
N GLY A 121 -30.56 9.00 -7.38
CA GLY A 121 -29.83 8.05 -6.54
C GLY A 121 -29.58 8.56 -5.11
N ILE A 122 -29.23 9.84 -4.97
CA ILE A 122 -28.97 10.47 -3.66
C ILE A 122 -30.24 11.06 -3.06
N ASN A 123 -31.09 11.73 -3.87
CA ASN A 123 -32.27 12.48 -3.39
C ASN A 123 -33.61 11.82 -3.66
N SER A 124 -33.66 10.66 -4.31
CA SER A 124 -34.91 9.90 -4.60
C SER A 124 -35.98 10.70 -5.33
N GLY A 125 -35.58 11.69 -6.14
CA GLY A 125 -36.49 12.52 -6.91
C GLY A 125 -35.78 13.52 -7.81
N GLY A 126 -36.44 13.98 -8.85
CA GLY A 126 -35.91 14.93 -9.84
C GLY A 126 -35.77 14.31 -11.23
N ASP A 127 -35.80 15.18 -12.26
CA ASP A 127 -35.70 14.76 -13.66
C ASP A 127 -34.28 14.34 -14.01
N ALA A 128 -34.18 13.37 -14.92
CA ALA A 128 -32.88 12.98 -15.50
C ALA A 128 -32.38 14.12 -16.40
N ILE A 129 -31.10 14.43 -16.30
CA ILE A 129 -30.44 15.42 -17.13
C ILE A 129 -29.80 14.71 -18.33
N SER A 130 -29.99 15.28 -19.54
CA SER A 130 -29.45 14.71 -20.75
C SER A 130 -28.11 15.36 -21.14
N ALA A 131 -27.29 14.64 -21.91
CA ALA A 131 -26.03 15.17 -22.41
C ALA A 131 -26.22 16.40 -23.34
N GLU A 132 -27.35 16.45 -24.06
CA GLU A 132 -27.70 17.58 -24.93
C GLU A 132 -27.99 18.84 -24.12
N GLN A 133 -28.63 18.73 -22.94
CA GLN A 133 -28.83 19.84 -22.01
C GLN A 133 -27.49 20.36 -21.50
N VAL A 134 -26.56 19.48 -21.16
CA VAL A 134 -25.21 19.84 -20.72
C VAL A 134 -24.45 20.55 -21.85
N ALA A 135 -24.49 20.02 -23.06
CA ALA A 135 -23.86 20.62 -24.23
C ALA A 135 -24.39 22.04 -24.53
N ALA A 136 -25.71 22.25 -24.41
CA ALA A 136 -26.33 23.55 -24.61
C ALA A 136 -25.85 24.58 -23.58
N VAL A 137 -25.77 24.23 -22.28
CA VAL A 137 -25.26 25.11 -21.23
C VAL A 137 -23.77 25.35 -21.40
N ARG A 138 -22.99 24.34 -21.77
CA ARG A 138 -21.56 24.48 -22.04
C ARG A 138 -21.29 25.46 -23.18
N ALA A 139 -22.04 25.36 -24.28
CA ALA A 139 -21.92 26.26 -25.41
C ALA A 139 -22.24 27.73 -25.03
N SER A 140 -23.23 27.95 -24.17
CA SER A 140 -23.60 29.29 -23.70
C SER A 140 -22.61 29.85 -22.65
N SER A 141 -21.92 28.97 -21.90
CA SER A 141 -20.97 29.36 -20.85
C SER A 141 -19.54 29.64 -21.40
N GLY A 142 -19.28 29.41 -22.70
CA GLY A 142 -17.98 29.60 -23.31
C GLY A 142 -16.90 28.59 -22.84
N THR A 143 -17.31 27.50 -22.20
CA THR A 143 -16.43 26.43 -21.71
C THR A 143 -16.37 25.33 -22.78
N SER A 144 -15.18 25.04 -23.34
CA SER A 144 -14.99 23.93 -24.29
C SER A 144 -14.75 22.62 -23.56
N ALA A 145 -15.39 21.53 -24.01
CA ALA A 145 -14.98 20.20 -23.61
C ALA A 145 -13.69 19.85 -24.37
N ASP A 146 -12.68 19.38 -23.65
CA ASP A 146 -11.49 18.83 -24.30
C ASP A 146 -11.81 17.38 -24.73
N PRO A 147 -11.77 17.02 -26.03
CA PRO A 147 -12.13 15.70 -26.53
C PRO A 147 -11.05 14.63 -26.36
N ALA A 148 -10.00 14.85 -25.56
CA ALA A 148 -8.88 13.95 -25.43
C ALA A 148 -9.05 12.91 -24.31
N GLN A 149 -10.08 12.07 -24.39
CA GLN A 149 -10.09 10.81 -23.63
C GLN A 149 -10.37 9.65 -24.59
N GLY A 150 -9.33 8.96 -24.98
CA GLY A 150 -9.47 7.70 -25.71
C GLY A 150 -8.56 7.49 -26.91
N GLN A 151 -7.33 7.95 -26.88
CA GLN A 151 -6.33 7.46 -27.86
C GLN A 151 -4.98 7.28 -27.18
N ALA A 152 -4.40 6.08 -27.37
CA ALA A 152 -3.03 5.76 -27.02
C ALA A 152 -2.09 6.74 -27.73
N HIS A 153 -1.25 7.43 -26.99
CA HIS A 153 -0.26 8.33 -27.54
C HIS A 153 0.92 7.54 -28.12
N PRO A 154 1.35 7.84 -29.36
CA PRO A 154 2.64 7.38 -29.88
C PRO A 154 3.76 8.03 -29.07
N GLY A 155 4.82 7.28 -28.78
CA GLY A 155 5.94 7.71 -27.97
C GLY A 155 6.55 9.05 -28.45
N THR A 156 6.65 9.98 -27.54
CA THR A 156 7.28 11.28 -27.77
C THR A 156 8.75 11.24 -27.43
N SER A 157 9.57 11.19 -28.46
CA SER A 157 11.03 11.29 -28.40
C SER A 157 11.55 12.74 -28.34
N GLN A 158 10.79 13.73 -27.89
CA GLN A 158 11.20 15.14 -27.94
C GLN A 158 11.27 15.88 -26.60
N ALA A 159 10.95 15.27 -25.45
CA ALA A 159 11.05 15.93 -24.16
C ALA A 159 12.41 15.72 -23.44
N GLN A 160 13.36 15.05 -24.06
CA GLN A 160 14.64 14.68 -23.41
C GLN A 160 15.79 15.66 -23.65
N ALA A 161 15.62 16.71 -24.44
CA ALA A 161 16.73 17.54 -24.95
C ALA A 161 16.95 18.87 -24.17
N ALA A 162 16.27 19.14 -23.07
CA ALA A 162 16.37 20.45 -22.40
C ALA A 162 16.55 20.36 -20.89
N TYR A 163 17.26 19.36 -20.38
CA TYR A 163 17.47 19.27 -18.95
C TYR A 163 18.96 19.23 -18.55
N GLU A 164 19.53 20.40 -18.34
CA GLU A 164 20.74 20.59 -17.53
C GLU A 164 20.31 21.19 -16.18
N GLY A 165 20.12 20.36 -15.17
CA GLY A 165 19.76 20.83 -13.84
C GLY A 165 19.98 19.76 -12.77
N ALA A 166 20.42 20.20 -11.59
CA ALA A 166 20.64 19.32 -10.47
C ALA A 166 19.32 18.67 -9.99
N PRO A 167 19.39 17.43 -9.54
CA PRO A 167 18.25 16.66 -9.10
C PRO A 167 17.72 17.10 -7.75
N SER A 168 16.45 16.91 -7.51
CA SER A 168 15.76 17.36 -6.32
C SER A 168 14.90 16.31 -5.65
N GLY A 169 14.54 16.59 -4.42
CA GLY A 169 13.76 15.74 -3.55
C GLY A 169 14.59 15.12 -2.44
N VAL A 170 15.86 15.47 -2.34
CA VAL A 170 16.78 15.08 -1.26
C VAL A 170 17.10 16.30 -0.44
N ALA A 171 16.99 16.21 0.87
CA ALA A 171 17.36 17.30 1.77
C ALA A 171 18.81 17.78 1.50
N GLY A 172 18.98 19.08 1.23
CA GLY A 172 20.26 19.72 0.93
C GLY A 172 20.69 19.75 -0.53
N VAL A 173 19.85 19.29 -1.47
CA VAL A 173 20.09 19.40 -2.91
C VAL A 173 19.26 20.55 -3.49
N GLU A 174 19.91 21.53 -4.10
CA GLU A 174 19.26 22.66 -4.76
C GLU A 174 18.60 22.21 -6.06
N VAL A 175 17.32 22.56 -6.24
CA VAL A 175 16.52 22.18 -7.40
C VAL A 175 16.31 23.36 -8.29
N LYS A 176 16.72 23.26 -9.54
CA LYS A 176 16.38 24.26 -10.55
C LYS A 176 14.97 24.03 -11.08
N GLN A 177 14.16 25.07 -11.02
CA GLN A 177 12.82 25.07 -11.57
C GLN A 177 12.84 24.89 -13.09
N VAL A 178 12.13 23.89 -13.59
CA VAL A 178 11.80 23.79 -15.02
C VAL A 178 10.47 24.51 -15.24
N ARG A 179 10.47 25.58 -16.04
CA ARG A 179 9.24 26.28 -16.41
C ARG A 179 8.37 25.36 -17.26
N THR A 180 7.19 25.01 -16.75
CA THR A 180 6.21 24.22 -17.48
C THR A 180 5.14 25.15 -18.02
N PRO A 181 4.91 25.24 -19.34
CA PRO A 181 3.87 26.09 -19.90
C PRO A 181 2.50 25.81 -19.26
N GLY A 182 1.80 26.86 -18.88
CA GLY A 182 0.48 26.76 -18.26
C GLY A 182 0.47 26.48 -16.76
N ALA A 183 1.60 26.16 -16.16
CA ALA A 183 1.70 25.98 -14.71
C ALA A 183 1.77 27.34 -13.98
N PRO A 184 1.25 27.45 -12.74
CA PRO A 184 1.37 28.63 -11.91
C PRO A 184 2.84 29.01 -11.63
N ASP A 185 3.15 30.29 -11.55
CA ASP A 185 4.50 30.75 -11.25
C ASP A 185 4.95 30.32 -9.84
N MET A 186 6.20 29.89 -9.75
CA MET A 186 6.89 29.56 -8.51
C MET A 186 8.33 30.10 -8.51
N SER A 187 8.84 30.53 -7.38
CA SER A 187 10.24 30.80 -7.19
C SER A 187 11.04 29.51 -7.04
N GLU A 188 12.36 29.57 -7.23
CA GLU A 188 13.26 28.41 -7.02
C GLU A 188 13.20 27.89 -5.59
N ALA A 189 13.11 28.78 -4.60
CA ALA A 189 12.98 28.41 -3.20
C ALA A 189 11.65 27.66 -2.91
N GLU A 190 10.54 28.16 -3.46
CA GLU A 190 9.24 27.48 -3.35
C GLU A 190 9.27 26.10 -4.03
N PHE A 191 9.88 26.02 -5.21
CA PHE A 191 9.98 24.76 -5.95
C PHE A 191 10.84 23.75 -5.21
N THR A 192 11.94 24.15 -4.59
CA THR A 192 12.80 23.31 -3.77
C THR A 192 12.03 22.81 -2.54
N ALA A 193 11.40 23.71 -1.78
CA ALA A 193 10.61 23.33 -0.60
C ALA A 193 9.46 22.37 -0.96
N ALA A 194 8.76 22.62 -2.07
CA ALA A 194 7.71 21.74 -2.54
C ALA A 194 8.23 20.36 -2.97
N SER A 195 9.42 20.31 -3.58
CA SER A 195 10.06 19.05 -3.97
C SER A 195 10.38 18.18 -2.75
N GLU A 196 10.85 18.80 -1.67
CA GLU A 196 11.11 18.08 -0.41
C GLU A 196 9.82 17.53 0.20
N ILE A 197 8.76 18.34 0.27
CA ILE A 197 7.44 17.88 0.76
C ILE A 197 6.91 16.75 -0.11
N PHE A 198 7.00 16.87 -1.44
CA PHE A 198 6.55 15.82 -2.36
C PHE A 198 7.27 14.51 -2.09
N PHE A 199 8.60 14.54 -2.00
CA PHE A 199 9.40 13.36 -1.73
C PHE A 199 9.01 12.71 -0.40
N GLN A 200 8.86 13.52 0.65
CA GLN A 200 8.57 13.04 2.00
C GLN A 200 7.15 12.50 2.16
N ARG A 201 6.16 13.08 1.49
CA ARG A 201 4.73 12.80 1.74
C ARG A 201 3.99 12.13 0.57
N CYS A 202 4.37 12.41 -0.66
CA CYS A 202 3.57 12.10 -1.85
C CYS A 202 4.20 11.01 -2.73
N ALA A 203 5.53 11.03 -2.91
CA ALA A 203 6.24 10.15 -3.84
C ALA A 203 6.03 8.66 -3.55
N GLY A 204 5.90 8.28 -2.28
CA GLY A 204 5.64 6.89 -1.88
C GLY A 204 4.39 6.29 -2.51
N CYS A 205 3.37 7.11 -2.80
CA CYS A 205 2.14 6.67 -3.46
C CYS A 205 2.11 7.06 -4.95
N HIS A 206 2.62 8.22 -5.33
CA HIS A 206 2.49 8.75 -6.68
C HIS A 206 3.72 8.51 -7.58
N GLY A 207 4.81 7.93 -7.03
CA GLY A 207 6.10 7.77 -7.70
C GLY A 207 6.92 9.06 -7.71
N VAL A 208 8.25 8.95 -7.76
CA VAL A 208 9.15 10.10 -7.79
C VAL A 208 9.02 10.85 -9.12
N LEU A 209 8.86 10.11 -10.22
CA LEU A 209 8.59 10.66 -11.56
C LEU A 209 7.11 11.01 -11.80
N ARG A 210 6.26 10.90 -10.79
CA ARG A 210 4.82 11.19 -10.84
C ARG A 210 4.02 10.41 -11.90
N LYS A 211 4.54 9.28 -12.37
CA LYS A 211 3.85 8.43 -13.35
C LYS A 211 2.78 7.53 -12.73
N GLY A 212 2.56 7.68 -11.41
CA GLY A 212 1.63 6.86 -10.65
C GLY A 212 2.31 5.62 -10.06
N ALA A 213 1.66 5.11 -9.02
CA ALA A 213 2.04 3.88 -8.33
C ALA A 213 0.81 3.30 -7.62
N THR A 214 0.77 3.27 -6.28
CA THR A 214 -0.48 3.03 -5.55
C THR A 214 -1.44 4.21 -5.68
N GLY A 215 -0.91 5.45 -5.81
CA GLY A 215 -1.68 6.64 -6.15
C GLY A 215 -1.71 6.87 -7.66
N LYS A 216 -2.72 7.62 -8.13
CA LYS A 216 -2.88 7.99 -9.54
C LYS A 216 -1.69 8.81 -10.06
N PRO A 217 -1.42 8.81 -11.39
CA PRO A 217 -0.42 9.69 -11.98
C PRO A 217 -0.71 11.17 -11.69
N LEU A 218 0.37 11.95 -11.49
CA LEU A 218 0.36 13.40 -11.27
C LEU A 218 1.24 14.11 -12.30
N THR A 219 1.14 13.71 -13.56
CA THR A 219 1.82 14.37 -14.68
C THR A 219 1.22 15.74 -14.96
N PRO A 220 1.99 16.72 -15.49
CA PRO A 220 1.52 18.09 -15.68
C PRO A 220 0.24 18.21 -16.52
N ASP A 221 0.06 17.40 -17.54
CA ASP A 221 -1.16 17.34 -18.35
C ASP A 221 -2.40 17.02 -17.51
N ILE A 222 -2.30 16.04 -16.60
CA ILE A 222 -3.39 15.65 -15.70
C ILE A 222 -3.64 16.72 -14.65
N THR A 223 -2.58 17.25 -14.03
CA THR A 223 -2.71 18.16 -12.89
C THR A 223 -3.12 19.56 -13.31
N GLN A 224 -2.64 20.06 -14.46
CA GLN A 224 -3.09 21.33 -15.04
C GLN A 224 -4.56 21.28 -15.47
N ALA A 225 -5.00 20.18 -16.09
CA ALA A 225 -6.41 20.00 -16.46
C ALA A 225 -7.35 20.07 -15.24
N LYS A 226 -6.89 19.65 -14.05
CA LYS A 226 -7.66 19.74 -12.81
C LYS A 226 -7.60 21.12 -12.13
N GLY A 227 -6.52 21.84 -12.35
CA GLY A 227 -6.32 23.20 -11.81
C GLY A 227 -5.94 23.25 -10.33
N THR A 228 -5.43 24.41 -9.93
CA THR A 228 -4.85 24.62 -8.59
C THR A 228 -5.87 24.41 -7.47
N ASP A 229 -7.09 24.93 -7.61
CA ASP A 229 -8.11 24.89 -6.53
C ASP A 229 -8.58 23.44 -6.28
N TYR A 230 -8.77 22.65 -7.34
CA TYR A 230 -9.07 21.23 -7.20
C TYR A 230 -7.95 20.47 -6.47
N LEU A 231 -6.71 20.73 -6.86
CA LEU A 231 -5.55 20.08 -6.22
C LEU A 231 -5.42 20.51 -4.75
N LYS A 232 -5.66 21.78 -4.43
CA LYS A 232 -5.71 22.26 -3.02
C LYS A 232 -6.77 21.53 -2.21
N ALA A 233 -7.99 21.43 -2.74
CA ALA A 233 -9.07 20.72 -2.06
C ALA A 233 -8.70 19.25 -1.83
N LEU A 234 -8.18 18.57 -2.86
CA LEU A 234 -7.80 17.15 -2.76
C LEU A 234 -6.66 16.91 -1.75
N ILE A 235 -5.63 17.76 -1.74
CA ILE A 235 -4.52 17.65 -0.78
C ILE A 235 -5.00 17.95 0.64
N ASN A 236 -5.86 18.96 0.80
CA ASN A 236 -6.36 19.40 2.10
C ASN A 236 -7.26 18.35 2.76
N PHE A 237 -8.20 17.78 2.01
CA PHE A 237 -9.25 16.90 2.54
C PHE A 237 -9.03 15.42 2.25
N GLY A 238 -8.09 15.07 1.38
CA GLY A 238 -7.87 13.69 0.95
C GLY A 238 -8.97 13.14 0.04
N SER A 239 -9.02 11.81 -0.09
CA SER A 239 -10.07 11.14 -0.85
C SER A 239 -10.48 9.81 -0.21
N PRO A 240 -11.74 9.38 -0.39
CA PRO A 240 -12.19 8.06 0.07
C PRO A 240 -11.41 6.88 -0.53
N ALA A 241 -10.71 7.12 -1.65
CA ALA A 241 -9.86 6.13 -2.31
C ALA A 241 -8.46 5.97 -1.66
N GLY A 242 -8.28 6.46 -0.42
CA GLY A 242 -7.08 6.23 0.38
C GLY A 242 -6.02 7.35 0.31
N MET A 243 -6.29 8.49 -0.33
CA MET A 243 -5.40 9.65 -0.21
C MET A 243 -5.64 10.33 1.14
N PRO A 244 -4.60 10.50 2.01
CA PRO A 244 -4.75 11.15 3.30
C PRO A 244 -5.16 12.63 3.19
N ASN A 245 -5.82 13.14 4.22
CA ASN A 245 -6.22 14.53 4.37
C ASN A 245 -5.09 15.38 4.95
N PHE A 246 -4.05 15.63 4.20
CA PHE A 246 -2.80 16.25 4.67
C PHE A 246 -2.98 17.61 5.33
N GLY A 247 -3.92 18.47 4.84
CA GLY A 247 -4.19 19.76 5.43
C GLY A 247 -5.06 19.67 6.69
N THR A 248 -6.26 19.09 6.60
CA THR A 248 -7.16 18.96 7.77
C THR A 248 -6.65 17.97 8.82
N GLY A 249 -5.77 17.05 8.42
CA GLY A 249 -5.04 16.17 9.33
C GLY A 249 -3.88 16.85 10.06
N GLY A 250 -3.54 18.10 9.69
CA GLY A 250 -2.49 18.90 10.35
C GLY A 250 -1.06 18.57 9.92
N GLU A 251 -0.87 17.72 8.90
CA GLU A 251 0.47 17.39 8.39
C GLU A 251 1.06 18.49 7.48
N LEU A 252 0.22 19.26 6.80
CA LEU A 252 0.60 20.39 5.96
C LEU A 252 -0.16 21.65 6.38
N SER A 253 0.52 22.81 6.41
CA SER A 253 -0.14 24.10 6.58
C SER A 253 -0.91 24.48 5.31
N ALA A 254 -1.80 25.50 5.42
CA ALA A 254 -2.54 26.01 4.27
C ALA A 254 -1.62 26.54 3.16
N GLU A 255 -0.50 27.17 3.54
CA GLU A 255 0.54 27.66 2.63
C GLU A 255 1.26 26.48 1.93
N GLN A 256 1.54 25.41 2.66
CA GLN A 256 2.15 24.20 2.09
C GLN A 256 1.19 23.46 1.16
N VAL A 257 -0.10 23.44 1.46
CA VAL A 257 -1.14 22.89 0.57
C VAL A 257 -1.21 23.67 -0.74
N ASP A 258 -1.19 25.01 -0.69
CA ASP A 258 -1.13 25.87 -1.88
C ASP A 258 0.15 25.63 -2.69
N LEU A 259 1.28 25.62 -2.00
CA LEU A 259 2.59 25.36 -2.57
C LEU A 259 2.61 24.02 -3.34
N MET A 260 2.09 22.97 -2.74
CA MET A 260 2.02 21.64 -3.35
C MET A 260 1.09 21.61 -4.55
N ALA A 261 -0.06 22.26 -4.48
CA ALA A 261 -1.01 22.33 -5.60
C ALA A 261 -0.42 23.04 -6.83
N ARG A 262 0.36 24.12 -6.62
CA ARG A 262 1.11 24.79 -7.71
C ARG A 262 2.24 23.90 -8.24
N PHE A 263 3.02 23.30 -7.35
CA PHE A 263 4.16 22.45 -7.69
C PHE A 263 3.77 21.23 -8.54
N LEU A 264 2.64 20.60 -8.25
CA LEU A 264 2.19 19.42 -8.99
C LEU A 264 1.89 19.70 -10.46
N GLN A 265 1.69 20.93 -10.85
CA GLN A 265 1.42 21.35 -12.25
C GLN A 265 2.70 21.58 -13.06
N HIS A 266 3.86 21.52 -12.42
CA HIS A 266 5.16 21.58 -13.09
C HIS A 266 5.69 20.18 -13.39
N THR A 267 6.58 20.11 -14.40
CA THR A 267 7.34 18.89 -14.69
C THR A 267 8.11 18.46 -13.43
N PRO A 268 8.04 17.19 -13.04
CA PRO A 268 8.80 16.70 -11.90
C PRO A 268 10.30 16.81 -12.20
N PRO A 269 11.11 17.20 -11.21
CA PRO A 269 12.56 17.16 -11.37
C PRO A 269 13.04 15.72 -11.54
N ASN A 270 14.11 15.50 -12.30
CA ASN A 270 14.77 14.19 -12.35
C ASN A 270 15.60 13.99 -11.08
N PRO A 271 15.31 12.98 -10.27
CA PRO A 271 16.13 12.70 -9.12
C PRO A 271 17.48 12.08 -9.54
N PRO A 272 18.55 12.22 -8.72
CA PRO A 272 19.85 11.64 -9.03
C PRO A 272 19.79 10.11 -9.07
N GLU A 273 20.67 9.51 -9.83
CA GLU A 273 21.00 8.10 -9.68
C GLU A 273 21.84 7.90 -8.40
N TRP A 274 21.89 6.67 -7.92
CA TRP A 274 22.65 6.28 -6.73
C TRP A 274 23.33 4.95 -7.04
N GLY A 275 24.60 5.00 -7.33
CA GLY A 275 25.40 3.86 -7.76
C GLY A 275 26.39 3.39 -6.71
N MET A 276 27.33 2.55 -7.12
CA MET A 276 28.35 1.99 -6.23
C MET A 276 29.23 3.07 -5.58
N PRO A 277 29.67 4.13 -6.29
CA PRO A 277 30.49 5.17 -5.67
C PRO A 277 29.77 5.87 -4.49
N GLU A 278 28.48 6.20 -4.65
CA GLU A 278 27.69 6.86 -3.62
C GLU A 278 27.43 5.91 -2.45
N MET A 279 27.20 4.62 -2.75
CA MET A 279 27.02 3.59 -1.71
C MET A 279 28.29 3.44 -0.87
N LEU A 280 29.45 3.24 -1.51
CA LEU A 280 30.73 3.13 -0.82
C LEU A 280 31.07 4.37 0.00
N ALA A 281 30.75 5.56 -0.50
CA ALA A 281 30.96 6.82 0.24
C ALA A 281 30.07 6.93 1.47
N SER A 282 28.89 6.27 1.46
CA SER A 282 27.95 6.27 2.59
C SER A 282 28.13 5.10 3.56
N TRP A 283 28.84 4.06 3.13
CA TRP A 283 29.06 2.85 3.93
C TRP A 283 30.04 3.11 5.06
N LYS A 284 29.67 2.69 6.27
CA LYS A 284 30.47 2.84 7.48
C LYS A 284 30.38 1.60 8.35
N ILE A 285 31.53 1.12 8.76
CA ILE A 285 31.67 0.16 9.86
C ILE A 285 31.82 0.96 11.15
N LEU A 286 30.83 0.87 12.02
CA LEU A 286 30.83 1.58 13.32
C LEU A 286 31.57 0.78 14.39
N VAL A 287 31.39 -0.57 14.36
CA VAL A 287 32.12 -1.52 15.19
C VAL A 287 32.69 -2.60 14.26
N PRO A 288 34.02 -2.68 14.10
CA PRO A 288 34.66 -3.74 13.29
C PRO A 288 34.24 -5.13 13.75
N GLU A 289 34.08 -6.07 12.83
CA GLU A 289 33.60 -7.42 13.17
C GLU A 289 34.51 -8.12 14.19
N ALA A 290 35.83 -7.92 14.09
CA ALA A 290 36.79 -8.47 15.04
C ALA A 290 36.65 -7.95 16.48
N GLU A 291 35.99 -6.78 16.65
CA GLU A 291 35.72 -6.17 17.95
C GLU A 291 34.34 -6.52 18.49
N ARG A 292 33.47 -7.12 17.65
CA ARG A 292 32.12 -7.52 18.07
C ARG A 292 32.20 -8.78 18.95
N PRO A 293 31.24 -8.94 19.88
CA PRO A 293 31.18 -10.12 20.74
C PRO A 293 31.08 -11.42 19.93
N THR A 294 31.80 -12.45 20.33
CA THR A 294 31.70 -13.80 19.77
C THR A 294 30.58 -14.63 20.41
N ARG A 295 29.94 -14.10 21.43
CA ARG A 295 28.77 -14.65 22.14
C ARG A 295 27.91 -13.51 22.66
N GLN A 296 26.66 -13.77 22.98
CA GLN A 296 25.80 -12.79 23.64
C GLN A 296 26.39 -12.32 24.98
N MET A 297 26.49 -10.98 25.16
CA MET A 297 27.10 -10.33 26.33
C MET A 297 26.09 -9.72 27.31
N ASN A 298 24.82 -9.69 26.95
CA ASN A 298 23.69 -9.29 27.78
C ASN A 298 22.88 -10.52 28.23
N ASN A 299 21.88 -10.32 29.07
CA ASN A 299 21.07 -11.40 29.64
C ASN A 299 19.64 -11.45 29.09
N TYR A 300 19.32 -10.67 28.04
CA TYR A 300 18.00 -10.68 27.44
C TYR A 300 17.71 -12.02 26.73
N LYS A 301 16.47 -12.44 26.74
CA LYS A 301 16.01 -13.55 25.90
C LYS A 301 15.79 -13.03 24.49
N LEU A 302 16.77 -13.17 23.62
CA LEU A 302 16.73 -12.63 22.25
C LEU A 302 15.44 -13.01 21.52
N GLU A 303 14.98 -14.24 21.70
CA GLU A 303 13.76 -14.76 21.08
C GLU A 303 12.51 -13.94 21.40
N ASN A 304 12.48 -13.23 22.55
CA ASN A 304 11.32 -12.45 23.00
C ASN A 304 11.54 -10.94 22.97
N ILE A 305 12.62 -10.46 22.33
CA ILE A 305 12.80 -9.03 22.07
C ILE A 305 11.89 -8.59 20.93
N PHE A 306 11.35 -7.39 21.02
CA PHE A 306 10.64 -6.70 19.96
C PHE A 306 11.49 -5.55 19.40
N SER A 307 11.67 -5.51 18.08
CA SER A 307 12.16 -4.36 17.35
C SER A 307 10.97 -3.53 16.90
N VAL A 308 10.86 -2.31 17.41
CA VAL A 308 9.72 -1.41 17.17
C VAL A 308 10.18 -0.20 16.37
N THR A 309 9.58 0.01 15.19
CA THR A 309 9.92 1.17 14.34
C THR A 309 9.23 2.42 14.86
N LEU A 310 10.00 3.41 15.27
CA LEU A 310 9.55 4.75 15.66
C LEU A 310 9.65 5.66 14.43
N ARG A 311 8.60 5.64 13.59
CA ARG A 311 8.64 6.16 12.23
C ARG A 311 9.03 7.64 12.17
N ASP A 312 8.35 8.49 12.93
CA ASP A 312 8.48 9.94 12.78
C ASP A 312 9.74 10.49 13.47
N SER A 313 10.29 9.77 14.46
CA SER A 313 11.59 10.11 15.04
C SER A 313 12.77 9.49 14.28
N GLY A 314 12.52 8.51 13.39
CA GLY A 314 13.56 7.79 12.64
C GLY A 314 14.45 6.97 13.58
N GLU A 315 13.84 6.18 14.46
CA GLU A 315 14.49 5.38 15.48
C GLU A 315 13.89 3.97 15.58
N ILE A 316 14.64 3.09 16.21
CA ILE A 316 14.17 1.77 16.62
C ILE A 316 14.18 1.70 18.14
N ALA A 317 13.07 1.31 18.76
CA ALA A 317 13.05 0.87 20.13
C ALA A 317 13.21 -0.65 20.19
N LEU A 318 14.17 -1.13 20.95
CA LEU A 318 14.26 -2.53 21.36
C LEU A 318 13.56 -2.68 22.71
N ILE A 319 12.57 -3.55 22.78
CA ILE A 319 11.76 -3.77 23.98
C ILE A 319 11.88 -5.24 24.40
N ASP A 320 12.18 -5.48 25.66
CA ASP A 320 12.16 -6.80 26.26
C ASP A 320 10.70 -7.29 26.43
N GLY A 321 10.33 -8.36 25.74
CA GLY A 321 8.98 -8.91 25.78
C GLY A 321 8.62 -9.61 27.09
N ASP A 322 9.59 -9.87 27.98
CA ASP A 322 9.31 -10.47 29.29
C ASP A 322 9.01 -9.39 30.36
N SER A 323 9.73 -8.28 30.34
CA SER A 323 9.62 -7.20 31.33
C SER A 323 8.84 -5.97 30.82
N TYR A 324 8.64 -5.83 29.51
CA TYR A 324 8.09 -4.67 28.80
C TYR A 324 8.98 -3.42 28.89
N GLU A 325 10.22 -3.54 29.36
CA GLU A 325 11.16 -2.45 29.47
C GLU A 325 11.82 -2.14 28.12
N ILE A 326 12.06 -0.86 27.86
CA ILE A 326 12.83 -0.41 26.70
C ILE A 326 14.31 -0.68 26.96
N ILE A 327 14.90 -1.60 26.21
CA ILE A 327 16.31 -1.96 26.28
C ILE A 327 17.18 -0.80 25.77
N ASN A 328 16.85 -0.27 24.59
CA ASN A 328 17.53 0.84 23.97
C ASN A 328 16.63 1.51 22.91
N ILE A 329 16.88 2.79 22.66
CA ILE A 329 16.33 3.52 21.50
C ILE A 329 17.48 3.94 20.62
N ILE A 330 17.47 3.50 19.37
CA ILE A 330 18.59 3.57 18.45
C ILE A 330 18.22 4.44 17.26
N LYS A 331 19.00 5.49 17.00
CA LYS A 331 18.81 6.35 15.83
C LYS A 331 19.14 5.60 14.55
N THR A 332 18.23 5.65 13.58
CA THR A 332 18.35 4.99 12.28
C THR A 332 18.02 5.96 11.13
N GLY A 333 17.59 5.45 9.97
CA GLY A 333 17.20 6.27 8.83
C GLY A 333 15.85 6.99 9.02
N TYR A 334 15.62 8.02 8.21
CA TYR A 334 14.37 8.79 8.19
C TYR A 334 13.18 7.90 7.87
N ALA A 335 12.07 8.10 8.59
CA ALA A 335 10.83 7.38 8.44
C ALA A 335 11.06 5.86 8.33
N VAL A 336 11.82 5.31 9.30
CA VAL A 336 12.13 3.88 9.38
C VAL A 336 10.86 3.05 9.23
N HIS A 337 10.90 2.06 8.32
CA HIS A 337 9.71 1.39 7.87
C HIS A 337 9.62 -0.06 8.33
N ILE A 338 10.74 -0.78 8.28
CA ILE A 338 10.76 -2.20 8.54
C ILE A 338 12.03 -2.59 9.28
N SER A 339 11.91 -3.63 10.11
CA SER A 339 13.04 -4.39 10.66
C SER A 339 13.01 -5.81 10.12
N ARG A 340 14.17 -6.35 9.80
CA ARG A 340 14.38 -7.76 9.50
C ARG A 340 15.39 -8.33 10.46
N ILE A 341 15.13 -9.54 10.89
CA ILE A 341 15.99 -10.22 11.85
C ILE A 341 16.77 -11.29 11.14
N SER A 342 18.06 -11.35 11.37
CA SER A 342 18.93 -12.39 10.84
C SER A 342 18.48 -13.78 11.31
N HIS A 343 18.81 -14.81 10.53
CA HIS A 343 18.42 -16.19 10.85
C HIS A 343 18.94 -16.66 12.23
N SER A 344 20.13 -16.20 12.61
CA SER A 344 20.73 -16.47 13.93
C SER A 344 20.09 -15.71 15.08
N MET A 345 19.18 -14.74 14.80
CA MET A 345 18.59 -13.80 15.77
C MET A 345 19.62 -12.82 16.40
N ARG A 346 20.82 -12.72 15.83
CA ARG A 346 21.86 -11.82 16.32
C ARG A 346 21.67 -10.38 15.82
N TYR A 347 21.35 -10.22 14.53
CA TYR A 347 21.33 -8.93 13.87
C TYR A 347 19.92 -8.47 13.56
N VAL A 348 19.69 -7.16 13.72
CA VAL A 348 18.50 -6.47 13.25
C VAL A 348 18.93 -5.52 12.12
N TYR A 349 18.36 -5.74 10.93
CA TYR A 349 18.50 -4.86 9.78
C TYR A 349 17.30 -3.94 9.74
N THR A 350 17.54 -2.65 9.69
CA THR A 350 16.48 -1.65 9.56
C THR A 350 16.63 -0.90 8.25
N ILE A 351 15.56 -0.41 7.69
CA ILE A 351 15.61 0.44 6.50
C ILE A 351 14.70 1.65 6.66
N GLY A 352 15.29 2.81 6.43
CA GLY A 352 14.59 4.09 6.37
C GLY A 352 14.10 4.40 4.96
N ARG A 353 13.10 5.25 4.88
CA ARG A 353 12.59 5.73 3.60
C ARG A 353 13.64 6.51 2.80
N ASP A 354 14.62 7.09 3.46
CA ASP A 354 15.78 7.77 2.88
C ASP A 354 16.83 6.82 2.27
N GLY A 355 16.54 5.53 2.23
CA GLY A 355 17.42 4.49 1.69
C GLY A 355 18.54 4.07 2.64
N LYS A 356 18.54 4.56 3.87
CA LYS A 356 19.53 4.18 4.87
C LYS A 356 19.19 2.84 5.50
N ILE A 357 20.19 1.95 5.56
CA ILE A 357 20.16 0.68 6.29
C ILE A 357 21.09 0.82 7.49
N ASP A 358 20.62 0.40 8.65
CA ASP A 358 21.41 0.25 9.86
C ASP A 358 21.40 -1.21 10.30
N LEU A 359 22.58 -1.70 10.70
CA LEU A 359 22.78 -3.02 11.28
C LEU A 359 22.98 -2.90 12.78
N ILE A 360 22.11 -3.53 13.55
CA ILE A 360 22.14 -3.55 15.01
C ILE A 360 22.57 -4.94 15.48
N ASP A 361 23.55 -5.05 16.37
CA ASP A 361 23.99 -6.32 16.97
C ASP A 361 23.35 -6.49 18.36
N LEU A 362 22.47 -7.48 18.47
CA LEU A 362 21.78 -7.80 19.74
C LEU A 362 22.69 -8.50 20.76
N TRP A 363 23.87 -8.95 20.36
CA TRP A 363 24.83 -9.60 21.28
C TRP A 363 25.68 -8.61 22.07
N MET A 364 25.70 -7.34 21.68
CA MET A 364 26.41 -6.30 22.41
C MET A 364 25.93 -6.21 23.87
N PRO A 365 26.75 -5.75 24.82
CA PRO A 365 26.30 -5.53 26.20
C PRO A 365 25.02 -4.68 26.30
N VAL A 366 24.95 -3.63 25.48
CA VAL A 366 23.74 -2.89 25.12
C VAL A 366 23.62 -2.97 23.62
N PRO A 367 22.55 -3.57 23.07
CA PRO A 367 22.36 -3.63 21.63
C PRO A 367 22.49 -2.26 20.95
N GLU A 368 23.34 -2.16 19.94
CA GLU A 368 23.64 -0.90 19.24
C GLU A 368 23.97 -1.12 17.77
N ARG A 369 24.07 -0.02 17.00
CA ARG A 369 24.46 -0.07 15.58
C ARG A 369 25.92 -0.44 15.43
N VAL A 370 26.20 -1.36 14.49
CA VAL A 370 27.54 -1.82 14.17
C VAL A 370 27.98 -1.52 12.74
N ALA A 371 27.04 -1.22 11.85
CA ALA A 371 27.30 -0.76 10.48
C ALA A 371 26.11 0.04 9.94
N GLU A 372 26.38 0.87 8.93
CA GLU A 372 25.36 1.61 8.19
C GLU A 372 25.75 1.81 6.73
N ILE A 373 24.74 1.90 5.84
CA ILE A 373 24.89 2.22 4.42
C ILE A 373 23.64 2.92 3.90
N LYS A 374 23.77 3.71 2.83
CA LYS A 374 22.65 4.24 2.07
C LYS A 374 22.63 3.62 0.67
N ILE A 375 21.53 2.88 0.33
CA ILE A 375 21.43 2.10 -0.91
C ILE A 375 20.63 2.79 -2.02
N GLY A 376 20.13 3.97 -1.76
CA GLY A 376 19.29 4.74 -2.68
C GLY A 376 18.80 6.01 -2.02
N LEU A 377 17.93 6.74 -2.73
CA LEU A 377 17.31 7.96 -2.22
C LEU A 377 15.95 7.71 -1.58
N GLU A 378 15.27 6.66 -2.03
CA GLU A 378 14.06 6.13 -1.41
C GLU A 378 14.13 4.61 -1.43
N ALA A 379 13.83 3.96 -0.30
CA ALA A 379 13.82 2.50 -0.19
C ALA A 379 12.80 2.02 0.85
N ARG A 380 12.45 0.72 0.78
CA ARG A 380 11.42 0.16 1.66
C ARG A 380 11.68 -1.26 2.15
N SER A 381 12.58 -2.01 1.51
CA SER A 381 12.75 -3.43 1.78
C SER A 381 14.19 -3.78 2.07
N VAL A 382 14.41 -4.60 3.07
CA VAL A 382 15.66 -5.28 3.39
C VAL A 382 15.33 -6.71 3.82
N GLU A 383 16.18 -7.67 3.49
CA GLU A 383 16.04 -9.07 3.91
C GLU A 383 17.41 -9.72 4.05
N THR A 384 17.50 -10.83 4.76
CA THR A 384 18.74 -11.58 4.98
C THR A 384 18.62 -13.02 4.49
N SER A 385 19.75 -13.64 4.16
CA SER A 385 19.81 -15.02 3.73
C SER A 385 19.41 -15.98 4.87
N LYS A 386 18.50 -16.91 4.57
CA LYS A 386 17.93 -17.88 5.51
C LYS A 386 18.20 -19.32 5.12
N PHE A 387 18.64 -19.57 3.87
CA PHE A 387 18.90 -20.91 3.38
C PHE A 387 20.09 -21.54 4.11
N PRO A 388 20.00 -22.86 4.48
CA PRO A 388 21.05 -23.57 5.19
C PRO A 388 22.43 -23.45 4.55
N GLY A 389 23.43 -23.07 5.34
CA GLY A 389 24.80 -22.80 4.90
C GLY A 389 25.08 -21.38 4.42
N TYR A 390 24.06 -20.56 4.28
CA TYR A 390 24.16 -19.13 3.91
C TYR A 390 23.58 -18.20 4.97
N GLU A 391 23.16 -18.72 6.12
CA GLU A 391 22.51 -17.96 7.18
C GLU A 391 23.37 -16.73 7.54
N ASP A 392 22.73 -15.56 7.54
CA ASP A 392 23.30 -14.26 7.89
C ASP A 392 24.47 -13.78 6.97
N LYS A 393 24.85 -14.52 5.94
CA LYS A 393 26.04 -14.18 5.11
C LYS A 393 25.73 -13.07 4.10
N ILE A 394 24.53 -13.08 3.53
CA ILE A 394 24.11 -12.15 2.49
C ILE A 394 22.88 -11.41 2.94
N ALA A 395 22.84 -10.12 2.66
CA ALA A 395 21.64 -9.31 2.76
C ALA A 395 21.29 -8.72 1.38
N ILE A 396 20.03 -8.36 1.22
CA ILE A 396 19.52 -7.68 0.03
C ILE A 396 18.64 -6.51 0.45
N ALA A 397 18.76 -5.41 -0.29
CA ALA A 397 17.90 -4.25 -0.06
C ALA A 397 17.29 -3.74 -1.35
N GLY A 398 16.02 -3.35 -1.30
CA GLY A 398 15.26 -2.87 -2.43
C GLY A 398 14.98 -1.38 -2.36
N ALA A 399 15.35 -0.67 -3.42
CA ALA A 399 15.12 0.75 -3.56
C ALA A 399 13.86 1.05 -4.40
N TYR A 400 13.23 2.18 -4.08
CA TYR A 400 12.21 2.81 -4.90
C TYR A 400 12.85 3.75 -5.91
N TRP A 401 13.87 4.50 -5.46
CA TRP A 401 14.68 5.30 -6.36
C TRP A 401 16.18 5.27 -5.95
N PRO A 402 17.07 5.01 -6.88
CA PRO A 402 16.81 4.43 -8.21
C PRO A 402 16.09 3.09 -8.08
N PRO A 403 15.29 2.68 -9.08
CA PRO A 403 14.60 1.39 -9.06
C PRO A 403 15.61 0.26 -9.26
N GLN A 404 16.06 -0.32 -8.14
CA GLN A 404 17.14 -1.31 -8.08
C GLN A 404 17.06 -2.14 -6.80
N TYR A 405 17.75 -3.26 -6.79
CA TYR A 405 18.12 -3.94 -5.55
C TYR A 405 19.63 -4.05 -5.43
N VAL A 406 20.09 -4.14 -4.19
CA VAL A 406 21.51 -4.16 -3.84
C VAL A 406 21.78 -5.41 -3.01
N MET A 407 22.74 -6.22 -3.44
CA MET A 407 23.28 -7.31 -2.65
C MET A 407 24.34 -6.76 -1.71
N LEU A 408 24.27 -7.17 -0.47
CA LEU A 408 25.14 -6.70 0.61
C LEU A 408 25.76 -7.91 1.31
N ASP A 409 26.97 -7.73 1.79
CA ASP A 409 27.52 -8.63 2.80
C ASP A 409 26.72 -8.49 4.09
N GLY A 410 26.28 -9.59 4.66
CA GLY A 410 25.36 -9.58 5.81
C GLY A 410 25.95 -8.87 7.03
N PRO A 411 27.09 -9.32 7.57
CA PRO A 411 27.67 -8.78 8.79
C PRO A 411 28.24 -7.37 8.66
N SER A 412 28.68 -6.93 7.47
CA SER A 412 29.34 -5.63 7.28
C SER A 412 28.49 -4.60 6.55
N LEU A 413 27.42 -5.01 5.84
CA LEU A 413 26.68 -4.17 4.90
C LEU A 413 27.53 -3.67 3.71
N GLU A 414 28.68 -4.29 3.42
CA GLU A 414 29.46 -3.94 2.24
C GLU A 414 28.59 -4.12 0.98
N PRO A 415 28.52 -3.11 0.08
CA PRO A 415 27.74 -3.26 -1.15
C PRO A 415 28.48 -4.13 -2.15
N LEU A 416 27.91 -5.29 -2.48
CA LEU A 416 28.53 -6.28 -3.36
C LEU A 416 28.09 -6.12 -4.81
N LYS A 417 26.80 -5.90 -5.05
CA LYS A 417 26.26 -5.82 -6.42
C LYS A 417 24.97 -5.01 -6.47
N ILE A 418 24.80 -4.24 -7.54
CA ILE A 418 23.60 -3.47 -7.85
C ILE A 418 22.94 -4.07 -9.09
N VAL A 419 21.62 -4.25 -9.05
CA VAL A 419 20.82 -4.70 -10.19
C VAL A 419 19.61 -3.78 -10.38
N SER A 420 19.50 -3.20 -11.58
CA SER A 420 18.35 -2.37 -11.95
C SER A 420 17.10 -3.23 -12.18
N THR A 421 15.95 -2.71 -11.76
CA THR A 421 14.64 -3.36 -11.98
C THR A 421 13.86 -2.74 -13.14
N ARG A 422 14.40 -1.72 -13.83
CA ARG A 422 13.76 -1.09 -15.00
C ARG A 422 13.45 -2.12 -16.07
N GLY A 423 12.26 -2.04 -16.67
CA GLY A 423 11.85 -3.04 -17.66
C GLY A 423 10.43 -2.87 -18.16
N MET A 424 9.96 -3.86 -18.92
CA MET A 424 8.62 -3.88 -19.49
C MET A 424 7.60 -4.42 -18.48
N THR A 425 6.40 -3.85 -18.50
CA THR A 425 5.24 -4.33 -17.72
C THR A 425 4.74 -5.67 -18.28
N VAL A 426 4.17 -6.52 -17.42
CA VAL A 426 3.71 -7.85 -17.83
C VAL A 426 2.44 -7.83 -18.68
N ASP A 427 1.61 -6.78 -18.54
CA ASP A 427 0.28 -6.66 -19.16
C ASP A 427 0.31 -5.89 -20.47
N THR A 428 0.92 -4.69 -20.49
CA THR A 428 0.92 -3.82 -21.67
C THR A 428 2.20 -3.86 -22.49
N GLN A 429 3.27 -4.50 -21.95
CA GLN A 429 4.62 -4.53 -22.54
C GLN A 429 5.22 -3.13 -22.77
N GLU A 430 4.80 -2.16 -21.97
CA GLU A 430 5.33 -0.80 -21.99
C GLU A 430 6.53 -0.70 -21.05
N TYR A 431 7.53 0.09 -21.44
CA TYR A 431 8.68 0.34 -20.59
C TYR A 431 8.31 1.20 -19.39
N HIS A 432 8.56 0.68 -18.18
CA HIS A 432 8.41 1.43 -16.94
C HIS A 432 9.78 1.88 -16.41
N PRO A 433 10.00 3.20 -16.23
CA PRO A 433 11.29 3.75 -15.80
C PRO A 433 11.51 3.67 -14.29
N GLU A 434 10.46 3.42 -13.50
CA GLU A 434 10.46 3.43 -12.03
C GLU A 434 9.73 2.21 -11.45
N PRO A 435 10.15 0.97 -11.78
CA PRO A 435 9.55 -0.22 -11.18
C PRO A 435 10.21 -0.48 -9.82
N ARG A 436 9.50 -0.14 -8.75
CA ARG A 436 9.99 -0.14 -7.39
C ARG A 436 10.03 -1.54 -6.78
N VAL A 437 11.02 -1.80 -5.95
CA VAL A 437 11.11 -3.05 -5.18
C VAL A 437 10.26 -2.93 -3.92
N ALA A 438 9.16 -3.68 -3.83
CA ALA A 438 8.23 -3.60 -2.71
C ALA A 438 8.65 -4.50 -1.54
N ALA A 439 8.39 -5.80 -1.65
CA ALA A 439 8.76 -6.77 -0.63
C ALA A 439 9.88 -7.69 -1.13
N ILE A 440 10.69 -8.12 -0.18
CA ILE A 440 11.71 -9.16 -0.38
C ILE A 440 11.53 -10.19 0.72
N VAL A 441 11.64 -11.48 0.37
CA VAL A 441 11.69 -12.59 1.33
C VAL A 441 12.84 -13.54 1.00
N GLY A 442 13.44 -14.12 2.02
CA GLY A 442 14.45 -15.17 1.84
C GLY A 442 13.79 -16.52 1.60
N SER A 443 14.17 -17.24 0.55
CA SER A 443 13.69 -18.60 0.26
C SER A 443 14.20 -19.60 1.29
N HIS A 444 13.35 -20.57 1.63
CA HIS A 444 13.71 -21.72 2.46
C HIS A 444 14.11 -22.94 1.63
N GLU A 445 13.83 -22.94 0.33
CA GLU A 445 14.05 -24.09 -0.57
C GLU A 445 15.34 -23.96 -1.38
N HIS A 446 15.80 -22.73 -1.65
CA HIS A 446 16.99 -22.43 -2.44
C HIS A 446 17.78 -21.25 -1.84
N PRO A 447 19.06 -21.08 -2.15
CA PRO A 447 19.83 -19.90 -1.76
C PRO A 447 19.40 -18.68 -2.59
N GLU A 448 18.14 -18.25 -2.42
CA GLU A 448 17.49 -17.22 -3.23
C GLU A 448 16.76 -16.21 -2.39
N PHE A 449 16.69 -14.98 -2.93
CA PHE A 449 15.71 -13.99 -2.51
C PHE A 449 14.58 -13.92 -3.53
N ILE A 450 13.34 -13.81 -3.04
CA ILE A 450 12.17 -13.55 -3.86
C ILE A 450 11.85 -12.05 -3.77
N VAL A 451 11.93 -11.36 -4.90
CA VAL A 451 11.87 -9.90 -4.99
C VAL A 451 10.64 -9.48 -5.78
N ASN A 452 9.74 -8.73 -5.16
CA ASN A 452 8.54 -8.18 -5.78
C ASN A 452 8.84 -6.85 -6.47
N VAL A 453 8.69 -6.79 -7.79
CA VAL A 453 8.85 -5.56 -8.59
C VAL A 453 7.47 -5.02 -8.96
N LYS A 454 7.06 -3.94 -8.31
CA LYS A 454 5.68 -3.45 -8.30
C LYS A 454 5.10 -3.16 -9.68
N GLU A 455 5.68 -2.18 -10.36
CA GLU A 455 5.05 -1.58 -11.54
C GLU A 455 5.22 -2.42 -12.79
N THR A 456 6.26 -3.26 -12.87
CA THR A 456 6.38 -4.23 -13.95
C THR A 456 5.51 -5.47 -13.73
N GLY A 457 5.17 -5.79 -12.48
CA GLY A 457 4.39 -6.98 -12.13
C GLY A 457 5.20 -8.27 -12.15
N ARG A 458 6.52 -8.16 -12.01
CA ARG A 458 7.45 -9.29 -12.04
C ARG A 458 7.91 -9.68 -10.64
N ILE A 459 8.03 -10.97 -10.42
CA ILE A 459 8.68 -11.55 -9.26
C ILE A 459 10.02 -12.11 -9.73
N LEU A 460 11.10 -11.69 -9.06
CA LEU A 460 12.47 -12.15 -9.37
C LEU A 460 12.93 -13.13 -8.31
N LEU A 461 13.39 -14.31 -8.73
CA LEU A 461 14.09 -15.25 -7.88
C LEU A 461 15.59 -15.01 -8.09
N VAL A 462 16.24 -14.42 -7.09
CA VAL A 462 17.64 -13.96 -7.16
C VAL A 462 18.51 -14.97 -6.42
N ASP A 463 19.16 -15.86 -7.15
CA ASP A 463 20.09 -16.84 -6.62
C ASP A 463 21.41 -16.17 -6.23
N TYR A 464 21.73 -16.21 -4.95
CA TYR A 464 22.95 -15.61 -4.37
C TYR A 464 24.07 -16.62 -4.09
N SER A 465 23.97 -17.84 -4.60
CA SER A 465 25.03 -18.84 -4.45
C SER A 465 26.35 -18.42 -5.10
N ASP A 466 26.28 -17.54 -6.11
CA ASP A 466 27.42 -16.89 -6.76
C ASP A 466 27.08 -15.41 -6.97
N ILE A 467 27.64 -14.52 -6.13
CA ILE A 467 27.39 -13.07 -6.20
C ILE A 467 27.97 -12.43 -7.46
N ASP A 468 29.09 -12.97 -7.97
CA ASP A 468 29.73 -12.44 -9.17
C ASP A 468 28.91 -12.73 -10.42
N ALA A 469 28.21 -13.86 -10.43
CA ALA A 469 27.41 -14.35 -11.54
C ALA A 469 25.95 -14.64 -11.13
N LEU A 470 25.27 -13.64 -10.52
CA LEU A 470 23.88 -13.78 -10.07
C LEU A 470 22.97 -14.37 -11.16
N LYS A 471 22.31 -15.45 -10.84
CA LYS A 471 21.24 -16.01 -11.67
C LYS A 471 19.91 -15.44 -11.22
N VAL A 472 19.14 -14.86 -12.13
CA VAL A 472 17.83 -14.29 -11.85
C VAL A 472 16.77 -14.98 -12.70
N THR A 473 15.88 -15.72 -12.05
CA THR A 473 14.69 -16.28 -12.69
C THR A 473 13.55 -15.26 -12.58
N THR A 474 12.96 -14.89 -13.71
CA THR A 474 11.88 -13.91 -13.75
C THR A 474 10.55 -14.61 -13.94
N LEU A 475 9.60 -14.33 -13.06
CA LEU A 475 8.23 -14.83 -13.10
C LEU A 475 7.29 -13.67 -13.40
N ASP A 476 6.49 -13.79 -14.47
CA ASP A 476 5.46 -12.82 -14.80
C ASP A 476 4.24 -13.08 -13.90
N ALA A 477 3.81 -12.05 -13.16
CA ALA A 477 2.67 -12.10 -12.24
C ALA A 477 1.63 -11.02 -12.60
N ALA A 478 1.33 -10.10 -11.72
CA ALA A 478 0.42 -9.00 -11.95
C ALA A 478 1.01 -7.69 -11.40
N ARG A 479 0.66 -6.56 -12.03
CA ARG A 479 1.19 -5.25 -11.63
C ARG A 479 0.77 -4.86 -10.22
N PHE A 480 1.59 -3.99 -9.63
CA PHE A 480 1.44 -3.45 -8.28
C PHE A 480 1.61 -4.50 -7.17
N LEU A 481 2.56 -5.42 -7.39
CA LEU A 481 3.04 -6.31 -6.33
C LEU A 481 3.43 -5.51 -5.10
N HIS A 482 3.06 -6.01 -3.93
CA HIS A 482 3.28 -5.32 -2.66
C HIS A 482 3.89 -6.27 -1.63
N ASP A 483 3.20 -6.53 -0.56
CA ASP A 483 3.60 -7.41 0.52
C ASP A 483 3.03 -8.83 0.34
N GLY A 484 3.55 -9.75 1.13
CA GLY A 484 3.12 -11.14 1.14
C GLY A 484 3.87 -11.95 2.18
N GLY A 485 3.51 -13.20 2.30
CA GLY A 485 4.09 -14.13 3.25
C GLY A 485 4.11 -15.56 2.74
N TRP A 486 4.75 -16.41 3.53
CA TRP A 486 4.82 -17.83 3.29
C TRP A 486 3.52 -18.52 3.70
N ASP A 487 3.20 -19.61 3.01
CA ASP A 487 2.27 -20.60 3.53
C ASP A 487 2.89 -21.34 4.75
N VAL A 488 2.10 -22.16 5.42
CA VAL A 488 2.55 -22.90 6.60
C VAL A 488 3.75 -23.83 6.32
N THR A 489 3.92 -24.28 5.09
CA THR A 489 5.05 -25.16 4.68
C THR A 489 6.32 -24.39 4.36
N LYS A 490 6.24 -23.07 4.16
CA LYS A 490 7.32 -22.18 3.68
C LYS A 490 7.84 -22.53 2.27
N ARG A 491 7.09 -23.32 1.52
CA ARG A 491 7.33 -23.62 0.12
C ARG A 491 6.68 -22.62 -0.81
N TYR A 492 5.45 -22.20 -0.46
CA TYR A 492 4.66 -21.32 -1.30
C TYR A 492 4.67 -19.89 -0.77
N PHE A 493 5.08 -18.96 -1.62
CA PHE A 493 5.03 -17.54 -1.32
C PHE A 493 3.79 -16.92 -1.96
N LEU A 494 2.91 -16.33 -1.13
CA LEU A 494 1.70 -15.64 -1.55
C LEU A 494 1.89 -14.14 -1.42
N THR A 495 1.68 -13.39 -2.49
CA THR A 495 1.88 -11.96 -2.50
C THR A 495 0.75 -11.19 -3.19
N ALA A 496 0.38 -10.06 -2.61
CA ALA A 496 -0.66 -9.20 -3.13
C ALA A 496 -0.17 -8.37 -4.32
N ALA A 497 -0.90 -8.43 -5.43
CA ALA A 497 -0.86 -7.45 -6.51
C ALA A 497 -2.05 -6.50 -6.28
N ASN A 498 -1.89 -5.58 -5.32
CA ASN A 498 -3.01 -4.94 -4.64
C ASN A 498 -3.89 -4.07 -5.52
N GLN A 499 -3.36 -3.39 -6.55
CA GLN A 499 -4.20 -2.64 -7.49
C GLN A 499 -4.71 -3.47 -8.69
N SER A 500 -4.27 -4.72 -8.77
CA SER A 500 -4.81 -5.70 -9.72
C SER A 500 -5.84 -6.63 -9.08
N ASP A 501 -6.14 -6.43 -7.78
CA ASP A 501 -7.09 -7.24 -6.99
C ASP A 501 -6.78 -8.74 -7.07
N LYS A 502 -5.48 -9.10 -6.96
CA LYS A 502 -5.00 -10.48 -7.12
C LYS A 502 -3.99 -10.85 -6.03
N ILE A 503 -3.95 -12.16 -5.75
CA ILE A 503 -2.86 -12.79 -5.03
C ILE A 503 -2.07 -13.67 -6.01
N ALA A 504 -0.77 -13.40 -6.12
CA ALA A 504 0.15 -14.25 -6.87
C ALA A 504 0.72 -15.33 -5.96
N VAL A 505 0.78 -16.57 -6.44
CA VAL A 505 1.33 -17.71 -5.71
C VAL A 505 2.55 -18.25 -6.44
N VAL A 506 3.68 -18.31 -5.75
CA VAL A 506 4.96 -18.83 -6.24
C VAL A 506 5.30 -20.12 -5.50
N ASP A 507 5.57 -21.19 -6.23
CA ASP A 507 6.24 -22.39 -5.70
C ASP A 507 7.74 -22.14 -5.71
N SER A 508 8.33 -21.87 -4.54
CA SER A 508 9.75 -21.55 -4.44
C SER A 508 10.64 -22.78 -4.69
N ARG A 509 10.15 -24.00 -4.43
CA ARG A 509 10.87 -25.25 -4.71
C ARG A 509 10.99 -25.51 -6.21
N GLU A 510 9.88 -25.32 -6.94
CA GLU A 510 9.84 -25.53 -8.39
C GLU A 510 10.22 -24.27 -9.18
N GLN A 511 10.48 -23.16 -8.50
CA GLN A 511 10.85 -21.86 -9.08
C GLN A 511 9.87 -21.38 -10.18
N LYS A 512 8.56 -21.50 -9.93
CA LYS A 512 7.51 -21.17 -10.91
C LYS A 512 6.29 -20.52 -10.29
N MET A 513 5.54 -19.81 -11.13
CA MET A 513 4.19 -19.38 -10.78
C MET A 513 3.26 -20.59 -10.66
N VAL A 514 2.50 -20.64 -9.58
CA VAL A 514 1.39 -21.58 -9.41
C VAL A 514 0.11 -21.01 -10.01
N GLY A 515 -0.15 -19.71 -9.75
CA GLY A 515 -1.31 -19.04 -10.29
C GLY A 515 -1.50 -17.62 -9.78
N LEU A 516 -2.51 -16.97 -10.36
CA LEU A 516 -3.04 -15.68 -9.93
C LEU A 516 -4.48 -15.91 -9.46
N ILE A 517 -4.78 -15.52 -8.23
CA ILE A 517 -6.09 -15.71 -7.60
C ILE A 517 -6.77 -14.35 -7.54
N ASP A 518 -7.97 -14.25 -8.12
CA ASP A 518 -8.80 -13.04 -8.00
C ASP A 518 -9.33 -12.94 -6.57
N VAL A 519 -9.17 -11.77 -5.98
CA VAL A 519 -9.62 -11.46 -4.62
C VAL A 519 -10.32 -10.09 -4.58
N ASP A 520 -10.76 -9.68 -3.42
CA ASP A 520 -11.42 -8.38 -3.25
C ASP A 520 -10.47 -7.20 -3.35
N LYS A 521 -11.07 -6.00 -3.44
CA LYS A 521 -10.38 -4.75 -3.74
C LYS A 521 -9.25 -4.43 -2.78
N ILE A 522 -8.08 -4.27 -3.36
CA ILE A 522 -6.84 -3.81 -2.74
C ILE A 522 -6.43 -4.73 -1.59
N PRO A 523 -6.11 -6.01 -1.90
CA PRO A 523 -5.63 -6.94 -0.88
C PRO A 523 -4.36 -6.39 -0.22
N HIS A 524 -4.28 -6.48 1.11
CA HIS A 524 -3.13 -6.03 1.88
C HIS A 524 -2.88 -6.97 3.07
N PRO A 525 -2.17 -8.07 2.84
CA PRO A 525 -1.99 -9.12 3.85
C PRO A 525 -1.00 -8.76 4.97
N GLY A 526 -0.11 -7.77 4.77
CA GLY A 526 1.09 -7.70 5.57
C GLY A 526 1.96 -8.93 5.31
N ARG A 527 1.90 -9.94 6.18
CA ARG A 527 2.49 -11.27 5.95
C ARG A 527 1.43 -12.35 5.71
N GLY A 528 0.14 -11.99 5.80
CA GLY A 528 -0.95 -12.93 5.81
C GLY A 528 -1.10 -13.67 7.14
N ALA A 529 -2.06 -14.56 7.20
CA ALA A 529 -2.35 -15.38 8.37
C ALA A 529 -2.55 -16.85 7.99
N ASN A 530 -1.74 -17.73 8.55
CA ASN A 530 -1.81 -19.17 8.33
C ASN A 530 -2.57 -19.87 9.46
N PHE A 531 -3.59 -20.65 9.15
CA PHE A 531 -4.28 -21.49 10.13
C PHE A 531 -4.95 -22.70 9.48
N ILE A 532 -5.41 -23.64 10.30
CA ILE A 532 -6.20 -24.78 9.83
C ILE A 532 -7.66 -24.42 9.94
N HIS A 533 -8.30 -24.23 8.79
CA HIS A 533 -9.74 -24.00 8.73
C HIS A 533 -10.51 -25.30 9.03
N PRO A 534 -11.57 -25.29 9.89
CA PRO A 534 -12.28 -26.50 10.27
C PRO A 534 -12.85 -27.31 9.10
N GLN A 535 -13.23 -26.64 8.02
CA GLN A 535 -13.85 -27.26 6.83
C GLN A 535 -12.87 -27.44 5.66
N TYR A 536 -11.94 -26.48 5.45
CA TYR A 536 -11.16 -26.40 4.21
C TYR A 536 -9.69 -26.83 4.38
N GLY A 537 -9.27 -27.19 5.60
CA GLY A 537 -7.89 -27.54 5.89
C GLY A 537 -6.96 -26.30 5.96
N PRO A 538 -5.68 -26.43 5.60
CA PRO A 538 -4.74 -25.32 5.65
C PRO A 538 -5.16 -24.16 4.73
N VAL A 539 -5.23 -22.95 5.31
CA VAL A 539 -5.54 -21.72 4.59
C VAL A 539 -4.54 -20.62 4.91
N TRP A 540 -4.41 -19.70 3.97
CA TRP A 540 -3.72 -18.42 4.12
C TRP A 540 -4.72 -17.29 3.90
N GLY A 541 -4.77 -16.33 4.86
CA GLY A 541 -5.73 -15.22 4.85
C GLY A 541 -5.10 -13.89 4.48
N THR A 542 -5.86 -13.06 3.75
CA THR A 542 -5.54 -11.66 3.46
C THR A 542 -6.71 -10.76 3.81
N SER A 543 -6.42 -9.63 4.44
CA SER A 543 -7.37 -8.52 4.57
C SER A 543 -7.31 -7.57 3.36
N ALA A 544 -8.15 -6.54 3.34
CA ALA A 544 -8.25 -5.61 2.24
C ALA A 544 -8.25 -4.14 2.71
N LEU A 545 -7.66 -3.26 1.89
CA LEU A 545 -7.77 -1.81 2.08
C LEU A 545 -9.11 -1.27 1.55
N GLY A 546 -9.61 -1.86 0.47
CA GLY A 546 -10.73 -1.33 -0.29
C GLY A 546 -12.13 -1.66 0.28
N ASN A 547 -12.24 -2.67 1.12
CA ASN A 547 -13.50 -3.11 1.73
C ASN A 547 -13.26 -3.90 3.04
N ALA A 548 -14.34 -4.40 3.64
CA ALA A 548 -14.29 -5.16 4.89
C ALA A 548 -13.97 -6.65 4.71
N ASN A 549 -13.77 -7.13 3.48
CA ASN A 549 -13.62 -8.54 3.20
C ASN A 549 -12.25 -9.07 3.62
N ILE A 550 -12.25 -10.25 4.22
CA ILE A 550 -11.08 -11.04 4.56
C ILE A 550 -11.15 -12.31 3.74
N THR A 551 -10.22 -12.47 2.81
CA THR A 551 -10.23 -13.59 1.87
C THR A 551 -9.35 -14.71 2.37
N LEU A 552 -9.89 -15.93 2.45
CA LEU A 552 -9.18 -17.16 2.81
C LEU A 552 -8.90 -17.98 1.56
N ILE A 553 -7.63 -18.37 1.38
CA ILE A 553 -7.13 -19.13 0.24
C ILE A 553 -6.62 -20.48 0.74
N GLY A 554 -7.08 -21.58 0.15
CA GLY A 554 -6.59 -22.92 0.46
C GLY A 554 -5.13 -23.10 -0.02
N THR A 555 -4.28 -23.72 0.81
CA THR A 555 -2.83 -23.80 0.57
C THR A 555 -2.26 -25.23 0.58
N ASP A 556 -3.09 -26.25 0.62
CA ASP A 556 -2.65 -27.65 0.68
C ASP A 556 -2.98 -28.40 -0.62
N PRO A 557 -2.10 -28.42 -1.63
CA PRO A 557 -2.35 -29.13 -2.87
C PRO A 557 -2.28 -30.66 -2.76
N ASP A 558 -1.64 -31.17 -1.70
CA ASP A 558 -1.49 -32.62 -1.51
C ASP A 558 -2.64 -33.24 -0.72
N GLY A 559 -3.05 -32.60 0.39
CA GLY A 559 -4.14 -33.11 1.24
C GLY A 559 -5.52 -32.58 0.85
N HIS A 560 -5.60 -31.38 0.28
CA HIS A 560 -6.85 -30.70 -0.09
C HIS A 560 -6.81 -30.14 -1.53
N PRO A 561 -6.56 -30.98 -2.56
CA PRO A 561 -6.30 -30.51 -3.94
C PRO A 561 -7.46 -29.72 -4.55
N ASP A 562 -8.70 -30.01 -4.15
CA ASP A 562 -9.89 -29.30 -4.64
C ASP A 562 -10.01 -27.86 -4.08
N GLN A 563 -9.35 -27.57 -2.97
CA GLN A 563 -9.35 -26.28 -2.28
C GLN A 563 -8.11 -25.44 -2.59
N ALA A 564 -7.02 -26.10 -2.98
CA ALA A 564 -5.73 -25.45 -3.18
C ALA A 564 -5.77 -24.34 -4.24
N TRP A 565 -5.19 -23.21 -3.89
CA TRP A 565 -5.06 -22.03 -4.76
C TRP A 565 -6.40 -21.47 -5.25
N LYS A 566 -7.42 -21.58 -4.39
CA LYS A 566 -8.75 -21.00 -4.60
C LYS A 566 -9.17 -20.21 -3.37
N VAL A 567 -9.98 -19.21 -3.56
CA VAL A 567 -10.72 -18.58 -2.47
C VAL A 567 -11.73 -19.62 -1.97
N VAL A 568 -11.55 -20.03 -0.72
CA VAL A 568 -12.42 -21.04 -0.08
C VAL A 568 -13.50 -20.39 0.78
N GLU A 569 -13.23 -19.20 1.31
CA GLU A 569 -14.17 -18.42 2.10
C GLU A 569 -13.84 -16.94 2.10
N VAL A 570 -14.84 -16.10 2.32
CA VAL A 570 -14.71 -14.66 2.53
C VAL A 570 -15.43 -14.27 3.81
N LEU A 571 -14.67 -13.87 4.82
CA LEU A 571 -15.22 -13.38 6.09
C LEU A 571 -15.51 -11.89 5.99
N GLN A 572 -16.52 -11.41 6.73
CA GLN A 572 -16.82 -9.99 6.87
C GLN A 572 -16.13 -9.46 8.12
N GLY A 573 -15.19 -8.52 7.95
CA GLY A 573 -14.56 -7.78 9.04
C GLY A 573 -15.31 -6.50 9.41
N GLN A 574 -14.73 -5.70 10.32
CA GLN A 574 -15.38 -4.48 10.81
C GLN A 574 -15.35 -3.32 9.79
N GLY A 575 -14.48 -3.36 8.77
CA GLY A 575 -14.38 -2.29 7.77
C GLY A 575 -13.17 -2.43 6.87
N GLY A 576 -13.09 -1.58 5.83
CA GLY A 576 -11.90 -1.44 4.99
C GLY A 576 -10.79 -0.66 5.71
N GLY A 577 -9.63 -0.52 5.03
CA GLY A 577 -8.47 0.18 5.58
C GLY A 577 -7.57 -0.68 6.45
N SER A 578 -7.68 -2.01 6.33
CA SER A 578 -6.80 -2.96 7.03
C SER A 578 -5.40 -2.98 6.42
N LEU A 579 -4.38 -2.98 7.28
CA LEU A 579 -2.97 -3.15 6.91
C LEU A 579 -2.41 -4.52 7.31
N PHE A 580 -2.94 -5.11 8.37
CA PHE A 580 -2.39 -6.36 8.92
C PHE A 580 -3.49 -7.30 9.39
N ILE A 581 -3.33 -8.54 8.98
CA ILE A 581 -4.05 -9.69 9.50
C ILE A 581 -3.04 -10.64 10.15
N LYS A 582 -3.34 -11.19 11.32
CA LYS A 582 -2.38 -12.00 12.05
C LYS A 582 -3.03 -13.09 12.88
N THR A 583 -2.40 -14.25 12.88
CA THR A 583 -2.60 -15.32 13.86
C THR A 583 -1.24 -15.91 14.26
N HIS A 584 -1.21 -16.88 15.17
CA HIS A 584 0.01 -17.59 15.59
C HIS A 584 -0.30 -19.09 15.70
N PRO A 585 0.66 -20.00 15.44
CA PRO A 585 0.41 -21.45 15.52
C PRO A 585 -0.14 -21.95 16.87
N GLN A 586 0.10 -21.20 17.96
CA GLN A 586 -0.42 -21.52 19.31
C GLN A 586 -1.72 -20.75 19.64
N SER A 587 -2.19 -19.88 18.77
CA SER A 587 -3.38 -19.05 18.98
C SER A 587 -4.64 -19.70 18.38
N ARG A 588 -5.79 -19.34 18.94
CA ARG A 588 -7.12 -19.64 18.37
C ARG A 588 -7.81 -18.39 17.87
N ASN A 589 -7.06 -17.30 17.70
CA ASN A 589 -7.57 -16.00 17.29
C ASN A 589 -6.98 -15.56 15.96
N LEU A 590 -7.81 -14.90 15.16
CA LEU A 590 -7.41 -14.16 13.97
C LEU A 590 -7.66 -12.66 14.23
N TRP A 591 -6.60 -11.88 14.28
CA TRP A 591 -6.64 -10.45 14.57
C TRP A 591 -6.56 -9.64 13.28
N VAL A 592 -7.42 -8.63 13.14
CA VAL A 592 -7.49 -7.79 11.94
C VAL A 592 -7.59 -6.32 12.36
N ASP A 593 -6.63 -5.52 11.92
CA ASP A 593 -6.63 -4.07 12.14
C ASP A 593 -7.37 -3.31 11.03
N THR A 594 -7.73 -2.05 11.30
CA THR A 594 -8.32 -1.15 10.32
C THR A 594 -7.84 0.31 10.50
N PRO A 595 -6.53 0.57 10.66
CA PRO A 595 -6.01 1.89 11.01
C PRO A 595 -6.27 2.98 9.96
N LEU A 596 -6.54 2.62 8.72
CA LEU A 596 -6.82 3.57 7.63
C LEU A 596 -8.31 3.76 7.38
N ASN A 597 -9.18 3.17 8.22
CA ASN A 597 -10.61 3.41 8.13
C ASN A 597 -10.93 4.88 8.48
N PRO A 598 -11.79 5.56 7.71
CA PRO A 598 -12.20 6.94 8.01
C PRO A 598 -13.08 7.04 9.26
N ASP A 599 -13.77 5.96 9.65
CA ASP A 599 -14.51 5.89 10.90
C ASP A 599 -13.55 5.71 12.08
N ALA A 600 -13.59 6.67 13.00
CA ALA A 600 -12.71 6.66 14.17
C ALA A 600 -12.95 5.46 15.08
N ALA A 601 -14.18 4.97 15.21
CA ALA A 601 -14.48 3.80 16.04
C ALA A 601 -13.79 2.55 15.50
N MET A 602 -13.76 2.38 14.18
CA MET A 602 -13.06 1.28 13.52
C MET A 602 -11.54 1.46 13.57
N ALA A 603 -11.02 2.66 13.29
CA ALA A 603 -9.57 2.92 13.30
C ALA A 603 -8.95 2.78 14.70
N GLN A 604 -9.75 2.90 15.76
CA GLN A 604 -9.32 2.87 17.17
C GLN A 604 -9.53 1.52 17.86
N SER A 605 -9.99 0.50 17.14
CA SER A 605 -10.32 -0.82 17.64
C SER A 605 -9.68 -1.92 16.79
N ILE A 606 -9.78 -3.16 17.30
CA ILE A 606 -9.34 -4.37 16.61
C ILE A 606 -10.49 -5.36 16.51
N ALA A 607 -10.67 -5.96 15.33
CA ALA A 607 -11.53 -7.13 15.17
C ALA A 607 -10.77 -8.41 15.50
N VAL A 608 -11.38 -9.31 16.23
CA VAL A 608 -10.82 -10.63 16.55
C VAL A 608 -11.85 -11.73 16.29
N PHE A 609 -11.48 -12.70 15.45
CA PHE A 609 -12.28 -13.88 15.15
C PHE A 609 -11.81 -15.06 15.99
N ASN A 610 -12.73 -15.95 16.32
CA ASN A 610 -12.41 -17.26 16.87
C ASN A 610 -12.20 -18.26 15.73
N LEU A 611 -11.00 -18.82 15.60
CA LEU A 611 -10.66 -19.80 14.56
C LEU A 611 -11.43 -21.13 14.68
N ASP A 612 -12.00 -21.43 15.84
CA ASP A 612 -12.84 -22.61 16.02
C ASP A 612 -14.29 -22.41 15.57
N ASP A 613 -14.72 -21.13 15.40
CA ASP A 613 -16.09 -20.76 15.04
C ASP A 613 -16.09 -19.43 14.29
N LEU A 614 -15.69 -19.48 13.02
CA LEU A 614 -15.63 -18.29 12.16
C LEU A 614 -17.01 -17.76 11.78
N ASP A 615 -18.02 -18.62 11.75
CA ASP A 615 -19.43 -18.26 11.48
C ASP A 615 -20.04 -17.36 12.56
N ALA A 616 -19.53 -17.41 13.79
CA ALA A 616 -19.94 -16.51 14.88
C ALA A 616 -19.55 -15.03 14.60
N GLY A 617 -18.72 -14.77 13.59
CA GLY A 617 -18.19 -13.45 13.29
C GLY A 617 -17.05 -13.04 14.22
N PHE A 618 -16.95 -11.72 14.50
CA PHE A 618 -15.84 -11.16 15.27
C PHE A 618 -16.31 -10.38 16.50
N GLU A 619 -15.42 -10.32 17.49
CA GLU A 619 -15.49 -9.41 18.63
C GLU A 619 -14.67 -8.14 18.32
N VAL A 620 -15.11 -6.98 18.80
CA VAL A 620 -14.38 -5.72 18.68
C VAL A 620 -13.78 -5.34 20.02
N LEU A 621 -12.46 -5.15 20.07
CA LEU A 621 -11.77 -4.73 21.29
C LEU A 621 -11.33 -3.27 21.22
N PRO A 622 -11.61 -2.45 22.26
CA PRO A 622 -11.37 -1.00 22.26
C PRO A 622 -9.90 -0.68 22.64
N ILE A 623 -8.95 -1.12 21.85
CA ILE A 623 -7.51 -1.05 22.16
C ILE A 623 -7.05 0.39 22.41
N ALA A 624 -7.56 1.37 21.65
CA ALA A 624 -7.18 2.76 21.84
C ALA A 624 -7.71 3.35 23.18
N GLU A 625 -8.84 2.86 23.69
CA GLU A 625 -9.34 3.25 25.00
C GLU A 625 -8.41 2.70 26.11
N TRP A 626 -7.96 1.46 25.95
CA TRP A 626 -7.03 0.84 26.90
C TRP A 626 -5.69 1.55 26.96
N ALA A 627 -5.24 2.15 25.86
CA ALA A 627 -4.00 2.94 25.81
C ALA A 627 -4.09 4.26 26.60
N ASN A 628 -5.29 4.78 26.84
CA ASN A 628 -5.56 6.01 27.62
C ASN A 628 -4.71 7.24 27.21
N LEU A 629 -4.60 7.49 25.91
CA LEU A 629 -3.77 8.56 25.35
C LEU A 629 -4.48 9.96 25.28
N GLY A 630 -5.56 10.15 26.05
CA GLY A 630 -6.31 11.40 26.04
C GLY A 630 -7.27 11.54 24.85
N GLU A 631 -7.69 12.76 24.56
CA GLU A 631 -8.66 13.07 23.49
C GLU A 631 -8.01 13.11 22.10
N GLY A 632 -8.85 13.03 21.08
CA GLY A 632 -8.46 13.13 19.66
C GLY A 632 -8.43 11.77 18.95
N PRO A 633 -8.38 11.78 17.61
CA PRO A 633 -8.39 10.56 16.82
C PRO A 633 -7.11 9.76 17.03
N LYS A 634 -7.26 8.45 17.18
CA LYS A 634 -6.17 7.51 17.35
C LYS A 634 -6.19 6.47 16.24
N ARG A 635 -5.09 5.78 16.06
CA ARG A 635 -4.98 4.62 15.17
C ARG A 635 -4.40 3.44 15.94
N VAL A 636 -5.01 2.27 15.74
CA VAL A 636 -4.53 0.99 16.27
C VAL A 636 -4.01 0.17 15.11
N VAL A 637 -2.75 -0.25 15.17
CA VAL A 637 -2.12 -0.93 14.02
C VAL A 637 -1.26 -2.10 14.43
N GLN A 638 -1.18 -3.05 13.53
CA GLN A 638 -0.31 -4.21 13.50
C GLN A 638 -0.38 -5.05 14.79
N PRO A 639 -1.22 -6.08 14.81
CA PRO A 639 -1.06 -7.16 15.78
C PRO A 639 0.30 -7.85 15.59
N GLU A 640 1.07 -8.00 16.66
CA GLU A 640 2.33 -8.75 16.67
C GLU A 640 2.40 -9.63 17.91
N TYR A 641 2.68 -10.90 17.71
CA TYR A 641 2.76 -11.86 18.81
C TYR A 641 4.12 -11.86 19.50
N ASN A 642 4.11 -12.17 20.80
CA ASN A 642 5.33 -12.59 21.48
C ASN A 642 5.75 -13.99 20.99
N ARG A 643 6.92 -14.44 21.43
CA ARG A 643 7.55 -15.68 20.94
C ARG A 643 6.66 -16.92 21.04
N ASP A 644 5.88 -17.06 22.09
CA ASP A 644 5.06 -18.25 22.36
C ASP A 644 3.57 -18.10 22.01
N GLY A 645 3.18 -16.95 21.45
CA GLY A 645 1.80 -16.70 21.02
C GLY A 645 0.81 -16.44 22.15
N SER A 646 1.27 -16.21 23.37
CA SER A 646 0.40 -15.94 24.53
C SER A 646 -0.04 -14.48 24.64
N GLU A 647 0.65 -13.58 23.96
CA GLU A 647 0.40 -12.13 23.95
C GLU A 647 0.35 -11.59 22.55
N VAL A 648 -0.52 -10.59 22.35
CA VAL A 648 -0.58 -9.79 21.12
C VAL A 648 -0.36 -8.33 21.47
N TRP A 649 0.56 -7.69 20.75
CA TRP A 649 0.98 -6.32 20.95
C TRP A 649 0.42 -5.42 19.86
N PHE A 650 -0.22 -4.31 20.24
CA PHE A 650 -0.81 -3.33 19.31
C PHE A 650 -0.15 -1.98 19.50
N SER A 651 0.23 -1.32 18.42
CA SER A 651 0.64 0.08 18.48
C SER A 651 -0.57 0.99 18.44
N VAL A 652 -0.58 1.99 19.31
CA VAL A 652 -1.60 3.03 19.36
C VAL A 652 -0.91 4.39 19.30
N TRP A 653 -1.29 5.24 18.36
CA TRP A 653 -0.78 6.62 18.32
C TRP A 653 -1.89 7.63 18.08
N ASN A 654 -1.68 8.82 18.68
CA ASN A 654 -2.50 10.01 18.50
C ASN A 654 -1.70 11.02 17.65
N GLY A 655 -2.17 11.32 16.45
CA GLY A 655 -1.46 12.22 15.53
C GLY A 655 -1.39 13.68 16.00
N LYS A 656 -2.30 14.11 16.89
CA LYS A 656 -2.37 15.49 17.35
C LYS A 656 -1.23 15.85 18.32
N ASP A 657 -0.99 14.99 19.29
CA ASP A 657 -0.06 15.26 20.39
C ASP A 657 1.22 14.39 20.31
N GLN A 658 1.35 13.59 19.26
CA GLN A 658 2.41 12.60 19.06
C GLN A 658 2.55 11.58 20.22
N ARG A 659 1.55 11.53 21.12
CA ARG A 659 1.51 10.52 22.16
C ARG A 659 1.19 9.16 21.58
N SER A 660 1.91 8.16 22.05
CA SER A 660 1.78 6.80 21.58
C SER A 660 1.97 5.83 22.73
N ALA A 661 1.43 4.63 22.57
CA ALA A 661 1.65 3.53 23.50
C ALA A 661 1.66 2.21 22.73
N ILE A 662 2.15 1.15 23.37
CA ILE A 662 1.95 -0.22 22.94
C ILE A 662 1.05 -0.90 23.96
N VAL A 663 -0.07 -1.46 23.47
CA VAL A 663 -1.04 -2.19 24.27
C VAL A 663 -0.76 -3.68 24.14
N VAL A 664 -0.55 -4.35 25.24
CA VAL A 664 -0.31 -5.79 25.32
C VAL A 664 -1.60 -6.48 25.79
N VAL A 665 -2.05 -7.45 25.02
CA VAL A 665 -3.29 -8.19 25.25
C VAL A 665 -2.96 -9.66 25.47
N ASP A 666 -3.57 -10.29 26.46
CA ASP A 666 -3.54 -11.74 26.61
C ASP A 666 -4.36 -12.38 25.49
N ASP A 667 -3.71 -13.18 24.64
CA ASP A 667 -4.35 -13.73 23.43
C ASP A 667 -5.53 -14.64 23.77
N ARG A 668 -5.43 -15.45 24.81
CA ARG A 668 -6.44 -16.44 25.15
C ARG A 668 -7.70 -15.82 25.75
N THR A 669 -7.52 -14.82 26.62
CA THR A 669 -8.65 -14.18 27.35
C THR A 669 -9.15 -12.92 26.63
N ARG A 670 -8.39 -12.39 25.66
CA ARG A 670 -8.67 -11.14 24.95
C ARG A 670 -8.79 -9.93 25.88
N THR A 671 -8.04 -9.94 26.98
CA THR A 671 -8.07 -8.88 28.01
C THR A 671 -6.77 -8.10 28.02
N LEU A 672 -6.86 -6.82 28.42
CA LEU A 672 -5.69 -5.97 28.62
C LEU A 672 -4.73 -6.60 29.65
N LYS A 673 -3.47 -6.74 29.29
CA LYS A 673 -2.39 -7.23 30.16
C LYS A 673 -1.47 -6.11 30.62
N ALA A 674 -1.02 -5.25 29.70
CA ALA A 674 -0.14 -4.13 30.00
C ALA A 674 -0.31 -3.00 28.97
N VAL A 675 0.11 -1.80 29.36
CA VAL A 675 0.28 -0.64 28.47
C VAL A 675 1.70 -0.12 28.66
N ILE A 676 2.47 -0.10 27.59
CA ILE A 676 3.81 0.49 27.56
C ILE A 676 3.63 1.94 27.09
N ASP A 677 3.48 2.87 28.04
CA ASP A 677 3.29 4.31 27.82
C ASP A 677 4.60 5.04 28.18
N ASP A 678 5.53 5.07 27.22
CA ASP A 678 6.79 5.78 27.37
C ASP A 678 6.83 6.94 26.37
N PRO A 679 7.11 8.19 26.78
CA PRO A 679 7.10 9.34 25.90
C PRO A 679 8.15 9.30 24.78
N ARG A 680 9.10 8.38 24.84
CA ARG A 680 10.09 8.14 23.78
C ARG A 680 9.53 7.30 22.63
N LEU A 681 8.40 6.62 22.81
CA LEU A 681 7.73 5.83 21.76
C LEU A 681 6.94 6.76 20.83
N ILE A 682 7.62 7.37 19.87
CA ILE A 682 7.00 8.31 18.92
C ILE A 682 6.56 7.56 17.66
N THR A 683 5.26 7.52 17.40
CA THR A 683 4.63 6.88 16.23
C THR A 683 5.18 5.48 15.97
N PRO A 684 4.98 4.52 16.90
CA PRO A 684 5.41 3.15 16.74
C PRO A 684 4.55 2.46 15.65
N THR A 685 5.06 2.35 14.42
CA THR A 685 4.27 1.83 13.30
C THR A 685 4.44 0.33 13.11
N GLY A 686 5.65 -0.19 13.20
CA GLY A 686 5.95 -1.60 13.02
C GLY A 686 6.52 -2.22 14.28
N LYS A 687 6.07 -3.43 14.62
CA LYS A 687 6.64 -4.25 15.69
C LYS A 687 7.03 -5.60 15.11
N PHE A 688 8.22 -6.07 15.46
CA PHE A 688 8.77 -7.31 14.93
C PHE A 688 9.39 -8.10 16.08
N ASN A 689 8.72 -9.18 16.49
CA ASN A 689 9.31 -10.11 17.43
C ASN A 689 10.49 -10.81 16.79
N VAL A 690 11.62 -10.89 17.50
CA VAL A 690 12.88 -11.43 16.97
C VAL A 690 12.73 -12.86 16.49
N TYR A 691 12.14 -13.74 17.29
CA TYR A 691 11.97 -15.15 16.92
C TYR A 691 11.00 -15.31 15.73
N ASN A 692 9.82 -14.72 15.86
CA ASN A 692 8.77 -14.88 14.86
C ASN A 692 9.21 -14.36 13.48
N THR A 693 9.97 -13.24 13.47
CA THR A 693 10.50 -12.67 12.24
C THR A 693 11.67 -13.47 11.67
N ALA A 694 12.63 -13.90 12.52
CA ALA A 694 13.79 -14.70 12.07
C ALA A 694 13.38 -16.06 11.50
N LYS A 695 12.31 -16.64 12.06
CA LYS A 695 11.85 -17.99 11.71
C LYS A 695 10.65 -18.02 10.77
N ASP A 696 10.17 -16.86 10.30
CA ASP A 696 8.95 -16.73 9.47
C ASP A 696 7.82 -17.61 10.03
N VAL A 697 7.42 -17.33 11.28
CA VAL A 697 6.42 -18.13 12.01
C VAL A 697 5.03 -17.98 11.38
N TYR A 698 4.78 -16.84 10.71
CA TYR A 698 3.54 -16.50 10.00
C TYR A 698 3.77 -15.73 8.73
#